data_aa0e375a2713b680a41b070c84e976ff
#
_entry.id   aa0e375a2713b680a41b070c84e976ff
#
_cell.length_a   1.000
_cell.length_b   1.000
_cell.length_c   1.000
_cell.angle_alpha   90.00
_cell.angle_beta   90.00
_cell.angle_gamma   90.00
#
_symmetry.space_group_name_H-M   'P 1'
#
loop_
_entity.id
_entity.type
_entity.pdbx_description
1 polymer ?
#
loop_
_entity_poly.entity_id
_entity_poly.type
_entity_poly.pdbx_seq_one_letter_code
_entity_poly.pdbx_strand_id
1 'polypeptide(L)'
;MPQRPDLRNVAIVAHVDHGKTTLVDALLWASGSFGEHEHVDERAMDSGDLEREKGITILAKNTAVRYRGPAAEKAGAPEGVTINVIDTPGHADFGGEVERGLSMVDGVVLLVDSSEGPLPQTRFVLRKALAASLPVIVVVNKVDRPDARIDEVVSETTDLLLSLASDLAEDHPDLDLDAVLDVPVIYASAKAGRASLTQPADGSLPDETDMEAVFQTILERIPAPTYDEGAPLQAHVTNLDASPFLGRLALLRVHNGTIAKGQQVGWAKRDGTVAPVKISELLKTEALTRVPAESAGPGEIVAVAGIENIMIGESLVDLEDPQPLPLITVDEPAIAMTIGINTSPLAGRVRGAKVTARQVKERLERELIGNVSLKVLPTERPDAWEVQGRGELALAILVEQMRREGFELTVGKPQVLTRKENGQVLEPMERMTIDIPDEHLGAVTQLMAARKGRMETMTNHGTGWIRLEFLVPARGLIGFRTRFLTETRGTGIAASIFEGWEPWAGTIAARTTGSLVADRAGAVTPYAMINLQERGSFFVQPTSEVYEGQVVGENSRGEDMDVNVTREKKQTNMRSASADAFENLVPPRQLTLEESLEFAAADECVEVTPHDVRIRKVVLPATERFKIAAARRRAEKQADS
;
A
#
# COMPACT_ATOMS: atom_id res chain seq x y z
N MET A 1 -12.80 4.13 -35.47
CA MET A 1 -11.37 4.00 -35.10
C MET A 1 -10.94 2.57 -35.38
N PRO A 2 -9.79 2.33 -36.01
CA PRO A 2 -9.21 1.02 -36.14
C PRO A 2 -8.88 0.45 -34.76
N GLN A 3 -8.85 -0.88 -34.66
CA GLN A 3 -8.63 -1.63 -33.42
C GLN A 3 -7.45 -2.59 -33.55
N ARG A 4 -6.85 -2.96 -32.43
CA ARG A 4 -5.80 -3.98 -32.30
C ARG A 4 -6.41 -5.28 -31.76
N PRO A 5 -7.02 -6.12 -32.64
CA PRO A 5 -7.69 -7.35 -32.21
C PRO A 5 -6.71 -8.36 -31.56
N ASP A 6 -5.43 -8.24 -31.87
CA ASP A 6 -4.32 -9.05 -31.37
C ASP A 6 -3.82 -8.66 -29.96
N LEU A 7 -4.47 -7.67 -29.32
CA LEU A 7 -4.02 -7.12 -28.04
C LEU A 7 -5.18 -6.89 -27.06
N ARG A 8 -4.94 -7.14 -25.76
CA ARG A 8 -5.79 -6.72 -24.62
C ARG A 8 -4.91 -6.27 -23.49
N ASN A 9 -5.32 -5.19 -22.81
CA ASN A 9 -4.65 -4.69 -21.62
C ASN A 9 -5.63 -4.76 -20.45
N VAL A 10 -5.30 -5.51 -19.41
CA VAL A 10 -6.21 -5.88 -18.31
C VAL A 10 -5.55 -5.62 -16.97
N ALA A 11 -6.23 -4.96 -16.05
CA ALA A 11 -5.79 -4.91 -14.66
C ALA A 11 -6.45 -6.05 -13.87
N ILE A 12 -5.69 -6.74 -13.02
CA ILE A 12 -6.27 -7.66 -12.04
C ILE A 12 -6.35 -6.97 -10.69
N VAL A 13 -7.56 -6.87 -10.18
CA VAL A 13 -7.90 -6.29 -8.89
C VAL A 13 -8.36 -7.40 -7.96
N ALA A 14 -7.72 -7.52 -6.81
CA ALA A 14 -8.07 -8.52 -5.82
C ALA A 14 -7.70 -8.05 -4.42
N HIS A 15 -8.40 -8.56 -3.42
CA HIS A 15 -7.92 -8.47 -2.05
C HIS A 15 -6.70 -9.40 -1.84
N VAL A 16 -5.93 -9.14 -0.79
CA VAL A 16 -4.86 -10.03 -0.32
C VAL A 16 -5.43 -11.43 -0.10
N ASP A 17 -4.69 -12.45 -0.50
CA ASP A 17 -5.06 -13.86 -0.39
C ASP A 17 -6.27 -14.34 -1.22
N HIS A 18 -6.95 -13.51 -2.02
CA HIS A 18 -8.00 -13.95 -2.95
C HIS A 18 -7.46 -14.80 -4.12
N GLY A 19 -6.13 -14.91 -4.25
CA GLY A 19 -5.48 -15.78 -5.23
C GLY A 19 -5.08 -15.11 -6.54
N LYS A 20 -4.81 -13.79 -6.50
CA LYS A 20 -4.38 -13.00 -7.67
C LYS A 20 -3.17 -13.61 -8.37
N THR A 21 -2.08 -13.83 -7.64
CA THR A 21 -0.84 -14.42 -8.18
C THR A 21 -1.10 -15.81 -8.72
N THR A 22 -1.89 -16.63 -8.02
CA THR A 22 -2.26 -17.99 -8.46
C THR A 22 -3.07 -17.96 -9.76
N LEU A 23 -3.97 -16.96 -9.93
CA LEU A 23 -4.72 -16.81 -11.17
C LEU A 23 -3.80 -16.46 -12.35
N VAL A 24 -2.89 -15.52 -12.17
CA VAL A 24 -1.92 -15.13 -13.22
C VAL A 24 -1.01 -16.30 -13.59
N ASP A 25 -0.52 -17.03 -12.60
CA ASP A 25 0.27 -18.24 -12.83
C ASP A 25 -0.53 -19.29 -13.62
N ALA A 26 -1.81 -19.53 -13.27
CA ALA A 26 -2.69 -20.44 -14.00
C ALA A 26 -2.92 -20.01 -15.46
N LEU A 27 -3.07 -18.70 -15.73
CA LEU A 27 -3.19 -18.16 -17.08
C LEU A 27 -1.89 -18.32 -17.88
N LEU A 28 -0.73 -18.10 -17.27
CA LEU A 28 0.58 -18.31 -17.90
C LEU A 28 0.81 -19.80 -18.25
N TRP A 29 0.44 -20.72 -17.35
CA TRP A 29 0.50 -22.17 -17.62
C TRP A 29 -0.47 -22.57 -18.75
N ALA A 30 -1.71 -22.12 -18.69
CA ALA A 30 -2.74 -22.45 -19.69
C ALA A 30 -2.37 -21.91 -21.09
N SER A 31 -1.64 -20.81 -21.17
CA SER A 31 -1.17 -20.24 -22.45
C SER A 31 0.06 -20.92 -23.03
N GLY A 32 0.69 -21.86 -22.29
CA GLY A 32 1.94 -22.51 -22.71
C GLY A 32 3.17 -21.58 -22.63
N SER A 33 3.11 -20.50 -21.87
CA SER A 33 4.22 -19.55 -21.73
C SER A 33 5.39 -20.13 -20.92
N PHE A 34 5.16 -21.18 -20.14
CA PHE A 34 6.20 -21.93 -19.41
C PHE A 34 6.47 -23.30 -20.06
N GLY A 35 7.73 -23.67 -20.15
CA GLY A 35 8.12 -25.01 -20.61
C GLY A 35 7.79 -26.10 -19.56
N GLU A 36 7.51 -27.34 -20.00
CA GLU A 36 7.13 -28.47 -19.12
C GLU A 36 8.14 -28.79 -18.00
N HIS A 37 9.34 -28.22 -18.02
CA HIS A 37 10.42 -28.43 -17.04
C HIS A 37 10.92 -27.18 -16.36
N GLU A 38 10.26 -26.05 -16.55
CA GLU A 38 10.62 -24.82 -15.85
C GLU A 38 10.04 -24.85 -14.42
N HIS A 39 10.91 -24.96 -13.42
CA HIS A 39 10.55 -24.71 -12.03
C HIS A 39 10.34 -23.21 -11.85
N VAL A 40 9.12 -22.75 -11.98
CA VAL A 40 8.73 -21.40 -11.57
C VAL A 40 8.41 -21.45 -10.09
N ASP A 41 9.08 -20.62 -9.30
CA ASP A 41 8.74 -20.48 -7.88
C ASP A 41 7.25 -20.10 -7.77
N GLU A 42 6.53 -20.77 -6.88
CA GLU A 42 5.16 -20.38 -6.53
C GLU A 42 5.17 -18.88 -6.16
N ARG A 43 4.30 -18.07 -6.78
CA ARG A 43 4.23 -16.60 -6.68
C ARG A 43 5.29 -15.86 -7.50
N ALA A 44 5.41 -16.21 -8.78
CA ALA A 44 6.37 -15.57 -9.70
C ALA A 44 6.22 -14.05 -9.82
N MET A 45 5.03 -13.50 -9.58
CA MET A 45 4.80 -12.04 -9.60
C MET A 45 5.20 -11.33 -8.31
N ASP A 46 5.12 -11.95 -7.13
CA ASP A 46 5.51 -11.35 -5.86
C ASP A 46 7.03 -11.47 -5.65
N SER A 47 7.81 -10.74 -6.45
CA SER A 47 9.28 -10.85 -6.45
C SER A 47 9.95 -10.07 -5.31
N GLY A 48 9.25 -9.18 -4.61
CA GLY A 48 9.78 -8.39 -3.51
C GLY A 48 9.73 -9.14 -2.17
N ASP A 49 10.84 -9.21 -1.43
CA ASP A 49 10.86 -9.84 -0.10
C ASP A 49 9.84 -9.20 0.86
N LEU A 50 9.66 -7.88 0.76
CA LEU A 50 8.70 -7.14 1.57
C LEU A 50 7.24 -7.43 1.17
N GLU A 51 6.97 -7.58 -0.12
CA GLU A 51 5.65 -7.97 -0.64
C GLU A 51 5.27 -9.37 -0.14
N ARG A 52 6.21 -10.33 -0.20
CA ARG A 52 6.01 -11.69 0.32
C ARG A 52 5.77 -11.72 1.83
N GLU A 53 6.55 -10.94 2.60
CA GLU A 53 6.43 -10.87 4.06
C GLU A 53 5.13 -10.23 4.52
N LYS A 54 4.72 -9.14 3.86
CA LYS A 54 3.49 -8.41 4.20
C LYS A 54 2.24 -8.96 3.52
N GLY A 55 2.40 -9.83 2.51
CA GLY A 55 1.31 -10.39 1.73
C GLY A 55 0.58 -9.37 0.85
N ILE A 56 1.18 -8.23 0.53
CA ILE A 56 0.56 -7.15 -0.24
C ILE A 56 1.39 -6.82 -1.49
N THR A 57 0.73 -6.50 -2.60
CA THR A 57 1.38 -5.90 -3.77
C THR A 57 1.68 -4.42 -3.47
N ILE A 58 2.93 -4.02 -3.65
CA ILE A 58 3.39 -2.64 -3.42
C ILE A 58 3.55 -1.91 -4.76
N LEU A 59 4.13 -2.59 -5.76
CA LEU A 59 4.41 -2.00 -7.07
C LEU A 59 3.59 -2.70 -8.15
N ALA A 60 3.00 -1.91 -9.04
CA ALA A 60 2.34 -2.43 -10.23
C ALA A 60 3.36 -3.11 -11.16
N LYS A 61 3.07 -4.35 -11.55
CA LYS A 61 3.91 -5.16 -12.45
C LYS A 61 3.14 -5.49 -13.72
N ASN A 62 3.86 -5.61 -14.84
CA ASN A 62 3.30 -6.01 -16.12
C ASN A 62 3.76 -7.43 -16.48
N THR A 63 2.80 -8.26 -16.83
CA THR A 63 3.00 -9.63 -17.34
C THR A 63 2.26 -9.76 -18.65
N ALA A 64 2.81 -10.47 -19.63
CA ALA A 64 2.16 -10.68 -20.91
C ALA A 64 1.88 -12.18 -21.13
N VAL A 65 0.62 -12.51 -21.36
CA VAL A 65 0.14 -13.87 -21.66
C VAL A 65 -0.18 -13.96 -23.14
N ARG A 66 0.39 -14.92 -23.86
CA ARG A 66 0.12 -15.16 -25.28
C ARG A 66 -0.93 -16.25 -25.44
N TYR A 67 -2.18 -15.87 -25.65
CA TYR A 67 -3.27 -16.82 -25.84
C TYR A 67 -3.49 -17.18 -27.32
N ARG A 68 -3.63 -18.47 -27.65
CA ARG A 68 -3.82 -19.02 -29.00
C ARG A 68 -5.01 -19.98 -29.11
N GLY A 69 -6.00 -19.84 -28.27
CA GLY A 69 -7.19 -20.70 -28.27
C GLY A 69 -8.29 -20.23 -29.23
N PRO A 70 -9.44 -20.93 -29.23
CA PRO A 70 -10.56 -20.66 -30.14
C PRO A 70 -11.15 -19.26 -30.04
N ALA A 71 -11.09 -18.64 -28.86
CA ALA A 71 -11.58 -17.29 -28.67
C ALA A 71 -10.73 -16.23 -29.40
N ALA A 72 -9.43 -16.50 -29.64
CA ALA A 72 -8.58 -15.60 -30.42
C ALA A 72 -9.02 -15.50 -31.89
N GLU A 73 -9.41 -16.63 -32.49
CA GLU A 73 -9.93 -16.66 -33.85
C GLU A 73 -11.22 -15.85 -33.97
N LYS A 74 -12.15 -16.03 -33.01
CA LYS A 74 -13.42 -15.25 -32.94
C LYS A 74 -13.15 -13.76 -32.76
N ALA A 75 -12.11 -13.38 -32.03
CA ALA A 75 -11.72 -11.99 -31.83
C ALA A 75 -11.01 -11.38 -33.05
N GLY A 76 -10.80 -12.12 -34.14
CA GLY A 76 -10.13 -11.66 -35.36
C GLY A 76 -8.61 -11.69 -35.32
N ALA A 77 -8.03 -12.46 -34.40
CA ALA A 77 -6.59 -12.61 -34.24
C ALA A 77 -6.15 -14.10 -34.26
N PRO A 78 -6.20 -14.77 -35.44
CA PRO A 78 -5.94 -16.22 -35.54
C PRO A 78 -4.52 -16.61 -35.16
N GLU A 79 -3.55 -15.68 -35.22
CA GLU A 79 -2.17 -15.93 -34.76
C GLU A 79 -2.00 -15.84 -33.24
N GLY A 80 -3.11 -15.51 -32.52
CA GLY A 80 -3.17 -15.36 -31.10
C GLY A 80 -3.22 -13.92 -30.63
N VAL A 81 -3.71 -13.74 -29.39
CA VAL A 81 -3.83 -12.45 -28.70
C VAL A 81 -2.80 -12.36 -27.60
N THR A 82 -2.13 -11.22 -27.51
CA THR A 82 -1.32 -10.86 -26.35
C THR A 82 -2.21 -10.17 -25.32
N ILE A 83 -2.29 -10.74 -24.13
CA ILE A 83 -3.02 -10.16 -23.00
C ILE A 83 -1.99 -9.63 -22.01
N ASN A 84 -1.85 -8.31 -21.95
CA ASN A 84 -1.04 -7.67 -20.92
C ASN A 84 -1.84 -7.64 -19.63
N VAL A 85 -1.29 -8.20 -18.59
CA VAL A 85 -1.88 -8.25 -17.25
C VAL A 85 -1.10 -7.31 -16.36
N ILE A 86 -1.77 -6.26 -15.89
CA ILE A 86 -1.21 -5.29 -14.94
C ILE A 86 -1.65 -5.69 -13.54
N ASP A 87 -0.70 -6.04 -12.70
CA ASP A 87 -0.94 -6.29 -11.28
C ASP A 87 -1.03 -4.96 -10.54
N THR A 88 -2.17 -4.67 -9.91
CA THR A 88 -2.40 -3.42 -9.17
C THR A 88 -2.40 -3.66 -7.68
N PRO A 89 -1.81 -2.75 -6.87
CA PRO A 89 -1.98 -2.79 -5.42
C PRO A 89 -3.46 -2.70 -5.02
N GLY A 90 -3.83 -3.43 -3.96
CA GLY A 90 -5.20 -3.39 -3.44
C GLY A 90 -5.42 -2.32 -2.36
N HIS A 91 -4.36 -1.76 -1.78
CA HIS A 91 -4.44 -0.86 -0.63
C HIS A 91 -4.49 0.62 -1.06
N ALA A 92 -5.37 1.41 -0.43
CA ALA A 92 -5.57 2.84 -0.76
C ALA A 92 -4.32 3.71 -0.56
N ASP A 93 -3.40 3.32 0.33
CA ASP A 93 -2.11 4.00 0.54
C ASP A 93 -1.24 4.05 -0.72
N PHE A 94 -1.46 3.12 -1.66
CA PHE A 94 -0.80 3.03 -2.96
C PHE A 94 -1.69 3.55 -4.10
N GLY A 95 -2.60 4.47 -3.81
CA GLY A 95 -3.58 5.00 -4.77
C GLY A 95 -2.95 5.49 -6.08
N GLY A 96 -1.80 6.14 -6.01
CA GLY A 96 -1.08 6.58 -7.21
C GLY A 96 -0.57 5.44 -8.10
N GLU A 97 -0.21 4.28 -7.52
CA GLU A 97 0.13 3.07 -8.28
C GLU A 97 -1.10 2.49 -8.96
N VAL A 98 -2.25 2.50 -8.27
CA VAL A 98 -3.53 2.04 -8.81
C VAL A 98 -3.95 2.90 -10.00
N GLU A 99 -3.94 4.22 -9.86
CA GLU A 99 -4.31 5.16 -10.93
C GLU A 99 -3.43 5.00 -12.17
N ARG A 100 -2.13 4.83 -11.98
CA ARG A 100 -1.19 4.57 -13.06
C ARG A 100 -1.42 3.22 -13.73
N GLY A 101 -1.68 2.18 -12.93
CA GLY A 101 -2.03 0.84 -13.45
C GLY A 101 -3.29 0.89 -14.30
N LEU A 102 -4.34 1.56 -13.81
CA LEU A 102 -5.61 1.68 -14.51
C LEU A 102 -5.51 2.54 -15.79
N SER A 103 -4.61 3.51 -15.86
CA SER A 103 -4.38 4.29 -17.08
C SER A 103 -3.73 3.50 -18.23
N MET A 104 -3.17 2.33 -17.93
CA MET A 104 -2.54 1.45 -18.94
C MET A 104 -3.49 0.42 -19.54
N VAL A 105 -4.69 0.22 -18.97
CA VAL A 105 -5.56 -0.90 -19.31
C VAL A 105 -6.83 -0.47 -20.04
N ASP A 106 -7.50 -1.44 -20.63
CA ASP A 106 -8.76 -1.29 -21.37
C ASP A 106 -9.92 -1.97 -20.61
N GLY A 107 -9.64 -2.64 -19.49
CA GLY A 107 -10.65 -3.23 -18.62
C GLY A 107 -10.06 -3.88 -17.38
N VAL A 108 -10.93 -4.35 -16.49
CA VAL A 108 -10.57 -4.84 -15.16
C VAL A 108 -11.14 -6.23 -14.93
N VAL A 109 -10.32 -7.12 -14.38
CA VAL A 109 -10.74 -8.40 -13.81
C VAL A 109 -10.75 -8.29 -12.30
N LEU A 110 -11.94 -8.32 -11.72
CA LEU A 110 -12.15 -8.34 -10.27
C LEU A 110 -12.13 -9.77 -9.78
N LEU A 111 -11.18 -10.12 -8.95
CA LEU A 111 -11.06 -11.44 -8.34
C LEU A 111 -11.60 -11.43 -6.91
N VAL A 112 -12.58 -12.28 -6.63
CA VAL A 112 -13.24 -12.38 -5.33
C VAL A 112 -13.15 -13.82 -4.81
N ASP A 113 -12.82 -14.00 -3.54
CA ASP A 113 -12.84 -15.31 -2.89
C ASP A 113 -14.29 -15.76 -2.64
N SER A 114 -14.61 -17.00 -2.99
CA SER A 114 -15.96 -17.56 -2.89
C SER A 114 -16.49 -17.71 -1.46
N SER A 115 -15.64 -17.63 -0.45
CA SER A 115 -16.04 -17.71 0.96
C SER A 115 -16.03 -16.35 1.65
N GLU A 116 -15.08 -15.47 1.31
CA GLU A 116 -14.92 -14.17 1.96
C GLU A 116 -15.78 -13.07 1.33
N GLY A 117 -15.97 -13.14 0.02
CA GLY A 117 -16.70 -12.12 -0.73
C GLY A 117 -15.85 -10.86 -1.02
N PRO A 118 -16.48 -9.77 -1.52
CA PRO A 118 -15.79 -8.52 -1.84
C PRO A 118 -15.44 -7.77 -0.55
N LEU A 119 -14.15 -7.68 -0.24
CA LEU A 119 -13.65 -7.02 0.94
C LEU A 119 -13.48 -5.50 0.75
N PRO A 120 -13.48 -4.70 1.83
CA PRO A 120 -13.49 -3.23 1.76
C PRO A 120 -12.37 -2.61 0.93
N GLN A 121 -11.17 -3.19 0.91
CA GLN A 121 -10.04 -2.66 0.15
C GLN A 121 -10.28 -2.66 -1.36
N THR A 122 -11.04 -3.61 -1.87
CA THR A 122 -11.41 -3.74 -3.27
C THR A 122 -12.26 -2.56 -3.76
N ARG A 123 -13.06 -1.96 -2.85
CA ARG A 123 -13.94 -0.82 -3.12
C ARG A 123 -13.17 0.38 -3.72
N PHE A 124 -12.00 0.69 -3.19
CA PHE A 124 -11.19 1.81 -3.68
C PHE A 124 -10.78 1.63 -5.15
N VAL A 125 -10.24 0.47 -5.49
CA VAL A 125 -9.75 0.21 -6.85
C VAL A 125 -10.91 0.15 -7.84
N LEU A 126 -12.04 -0.47 -7.44
CA LEU A 126 -13.25 -0.51 -8.26
C LEU A 126 -13.85 0.88 -8.51
N ARG A 127 -13.92 1.73 -7.48
CA ARG A 127 -14.38 3.12 -7.64
C ARG A 127 -13.55 3.86 -8.69
N LYS A 128 -12.22 3.73 -8.65
CA LYS A 128 -11.31 4.34 -9.65
C LYS A 128 -11.49 3.73 -11.04
N ALA A 129 -11.71 2.42 -11.14
CA ALA A 129 -11.96 1.75 -12.42
C ALA A 129 -13.29 2.19 -13.05
N LEU A 130 -14.36 2.26 -12.27
CA LEU A 130 -15.66 2.73 -12.73
C LEU A 130 -15.63 4.22 -13.11
N ALA A 131 -14.95 5.07 -12.33
CA ALA A 131 -14.75 6.48 -12.66
C ALA A 131 -13.97 6.67 -13.99
N ALA A 132 -13.09 5.71 -14.34
CA ALA A 132 -12.40 5.66 -15.62
C ALA A 132 -13.22 4.98 -16.74
N SER A 133 -14.49 4.63 -16.48
CA SER A 133 -15.40 3.92 -17.40
C SER A 133 -14.80 2.61 -17.95
N LEU A 134 -14.00 1.91 -17.16
CA LEU A 134 -13.41 0.63 -17.54
C LEU A 134 -14.42 -0.49 -17.34
N PRO A 135 -14.64 -1.38 -18.33
CA PRO A 135 -15.47 -2.56 -18.16
C PRO A 135 -14.87 -3.51 -17.11
N VAL A 136 -15.74 -4.12 -16.33
CA VAL A 136 -15.37 -5.02 -15.23
C VAL A 136 -15.82 -6.45 -15.56
N ILE A 137 -14.97 -7.44 -15.27
CA ILE A 137 -15.28 -8.87 -15.27
C ILE A 137 -15.09 -9.37 -13.84
N VAL A 138 -16.03 -10.15 -13.32
CA VAL A 138 -15.93 -10.75 -11.99
C VAL A 138 -15.46 -12.20 -12.11
N VAL A 139 -14.42 -12.57 -11.35
CA VAL A 139 -13.97 -13.95 -11.19
C VAL A 139 -14.14 -14.36 -9.73
N VAL A 140 -15.10 -15.24 -9.47
CA VAL A 140 -15.31 -15.87 -8.16
C VAL A 140 -14.34 -17.05 -8.07
N ASN A 141 -13.29 -16.90 -7.27
CA ASN A 141 -12.21 -17.87 -7.15
C ASN A 141 -12.36 -18.76 -5.91
N LYS A 142 -11.64 -19.89 -5.92
CA LYS A 142 -11.63 -20.86 -4.84
C LYS A 142 -13.01 -21.49 -4.58
N VAL A 143 -13.80 -21.68 -5.64
CA VAL A 143 -15.14 -22.28 -5.55
C VAL A 143 -15.13 -23.71 -5.00
N ASP A 144 -13.98 -24.38 -5.02
CA ASP A 144 -13.70 -25.71 -4.48
C ASP A 144 -13.48 -25.74 -2.96
N ARG A 145 -13.54 -24.59 -2.27
CA ARG A 145 -13.44 -24.54 -0.80
C ARG A 145 -14.70 -25.12 -0.16
N PRO A 146 -14.55 -25.88 0.94
CA PRO A 146 -15.71 -26.44 1.66
C PRO A 146 -16.65 -25.39 2.28
N ASP A 147 -16.13 -24.16 2.49
CA ASP A 147 -16.84 -23.01 3.04
C ASP A 147 -17.26 -22.00 1.98
N ALA A 148 -17.26 -22.38 0.69
CA ALA A 148 -17.74 -21.55 -0.39
C ALA A 148 -19.24 -21.23 -0.23
N ARG A 149 -19.63 -19.99 -0.59
CA ARG A 149 -20.99 -19.45 -0.57
C ARG A 149 -21.23 -18.62 -1.82
N ILE A 150 -21.16 -19.28 -2.96
CA ILE A 150 -21.04 -18.65 -4.28
C ILE A 150 -22.18 -17.69 -4.58
N ASP A 151 -23.45 -18.08 -4.36
CA ASP A 151 -24.62 -17.24 -4.62
C ASP A 151 -24.59 -15.93 -3.82
N GLU A 152 -24.22 -16.02 -2.55
CA GLU A 152 -24.12 -14.86 -1.66
C GLU A 152 -23.01 -13.91 -2.11
N VAL A 153 -21.83 -14.45 -2.45
CA VAL A 153 -20.68 -13.68 -2.90
C VAL A 153 -20.96 -12.96 -4.23
N VAL A 154 -21.65 -13.61 -5.15
CA VAL A 154 -22.07 -12.96 -6.41
C VAL A 154 -23.02 -11.81 -6.12
N SER A 155 -24.02 -12.02 -5.24
CA SER A 155 -24.97 -10.96 -4.85
C SER A 155 -24.25 -9.79 -4.16
N GLU A 156 -23.40 -10.06 -3.17
CA GLU A 156 -22.61 -9.04 -2.47
C GLU A 156 -21.71 -8.23 -3.42
N THR A 157 -21.11 -8.90 -4.42
CA THR A 157 -20.26 -8.24 -5.42
C THR A 157 -21.07 -7.35 -6.36
N THR A 158 -22.24 -7.81 -6.77
CA THR A 158 -23.17 -7.04 -7.61
C THR A 158 -23.68 -5.81 -6.85
N ASP A 159 -24.08 -5.98 -5.59
CA ASP A 159 -24.54 -4.88 -4.73
C ASP A 159 -23.41 -3.83 -4.52
N LEU A 160 -22.18 -4.27 -4.34
CA LEU A 160 -21.03 -3.39 -4.25
C LEU A 160 -20.84 -2.56 -5.54
N LEU A 161 -20.87 -3.21 -6.70
CA LEU A 161 -20.71 -2.53 -8.00
C LEU A 161 -21.82 -1.51 -8.23
N LEU A 162 -23.08 -1.87 -7.93
CA LEU A 162 -24.24 -0.97 -8.04
C LEU A 162 -24.14 0.22 -7.08
N SER A 163 -23.75 -0.02 -5.83
CA SER A 163 -23.53 1.06 -4.86
C SER A 163 -22.48 2.05 -5.36
N LEU A 164 -21.33 1.55 -5.83
CA LEU A 164 -20.25 2.41 -6.34
C LEU A 164 -20.67 3.17 -7.60
N ALA A 165 -21.38 2.53 -8.51
CA ALA A 165 -21.87 3.18 -9.73
C ALA A 165 -22.90 4.26 -9.41
N SER A 166 -23.80 4.00 -8.44
CA SER A 166 -24.78 4.98 -7.96
C SER A 166 -24.09 6.20 -7.32
N ASP A 167 -23.06 5.96 -6.48
CA ASP A 167 -22.28 7.03 -5.84
C ASP A 167 -21.55 7.91 -6.86
N LEU A 168 -21.14 7.34 -8.01
CA LEU A 168 -20.41 8.04 -9.06
C LEU A 168 -21.32 8.72 -10.09
N ALA A 169 -22.60 8.34 -10.19
CA ALA A 169 -23.49 8.80 -11.25
C ALA A 169 -23.70 10.33 -11.28
N GLU A 170 -23.58 11.01 -10.12
CA GLU A 170 -23.71 12.48 -10.05
C GLU A 170 -22.49 13.18 -10.68
N ASP A 171 -21.28 12.65 -10.47
CA ASP A 171 -20.03 13.22 -10.94
C ASP A 171 -19.64 12.72 -12.36
N HIS A 172 -20.13 11.55 -12.75
CA HIS A 172 -19.82 10.86 -14.01
C HIS A 172 -21.10 10.48 -14.77
N PRO A 173 -21.79 11.42 -15.41
CA PRO A 173 -23.06 11.19 -16.12
C PRO A 173 -22.93 10.24 -17.32
N ASP A 174 -21.73 10.02 -17.81
CA ASP A 174 -21.41 9.11 -18.93
C ASP A 174 -21.22 7.65 -18.48
N LEU A 175 -21.33 7.35 -17.17
CA LEU A 175 -21.21 5.99 -16.65
C LEU A 175 -22.40 5.15 -17.09
N ASP A 176 -22.14 4.06 -17.80
CA ASP A 176 -23.16 3.11 -18.27
C ASP A 176 -23.59 2.17 -17.12
N LEU A 177 -24.70 2.53 -16.45
CA LEU A 177 -25.26 1.74 -15.35
C LEU A 177 -25.79 0.38 -15.82
N ASP A 178 -26.27 0.26 -17.07
CA ASP A 178 -26.75 -1.01 -17.63
C ASP A 178 -25.59 -1.98 -17.82
N ALA A 179 -24.40 -1.49 -18.21
CA ALA A 179 -23.18 -2.31 -18.31
C ALA A 179 -22.71 -2.80 -16.94
N VAL A 180 -22.96 -2.06 -15.85
CA VAL A 180 -22.64 -2.48 -14.48
C VAL A 180 -23.61 -3.59 -14.01
N LEU A 181 -24.84 -3.59 -14.49
CA LEU A 181 -25.83 -4.66 -14.20
C LEU A 181 -25.54 -5.97 -14.95
N ASP A 182 -24.95 -5.89 -16.15
CA ASP A 182 -24.62 -7.05 -17.01
C ASP A 182 -23.15 -7.49 -16.87
N VAL A 183 -22.57 -7.35 -15.66
CA VAL A 183 -21.20 -7.78 -15.42
C VAL A 183 -21.06 -9.30 -15.50
N PRO A 184 -20.20 -9.84 -16.37
CA PRO A 184 -20.00 -11.28 -16.50
C PRO A 184 -19.31 -11.84 -15.25
N VAL A 185 -19.82 -12.99 -14.80
CA VAL A 185 -19.26 -13.73 -13.67
C VAL A 185 -18.65 -15.04 -14.16
N ILE A 186 -17.42 -15.31 -13.75
CA ILE A 186 -16.67 -16.53 -14.02
C ILE A 186 -16.42 -17.22 -12.68
N TYR A 187 -16.58 -18.53 -12.65
CA TYR A 187 -16.33 -19.36 -11.47
C TYR A 187 -15.03 -20.11 -11.64
N ALA A 188 -14.07 -19.95 -10.72
CA ALA A 188 -12.73 -20.49 -10.89
C ALA A 188 -12.18 -21.19 -9.63
N SER A 189 -11.34 -22.18 -9.86
CA SER A 189 -10.34 -22.66 -8.94
C SER A 189 -8.97 -22.45 -9.59
N ALA A 190 -8.37 -21.29 -9.37
CA ALA A 190 -7.08 -20.92 -9.95
C ALA A 190 -5.99 -21.95 -9.60
N LYS A 191 -6.02 -22.50 -8.39
CA LYS A 191 -5.10 -23.54 -7.92
C LYS A 191 -5.23 -24.83 -8.72
N ALA A 192 -6.45 -25.18 -9.14
CA ALA A 192 -6.71 -26.36 -9.97
C ALA A 192 -6.55 -26.09 -11.48
N GLY A 193 -6.35 -24.81 -11.88
CA GLY A 193 -6.28 -24.41 -13.28
C GLY A 193 -7.59 -24.58 -14.04
N ARG A 194 -8.75 -24.37 -13.38
CA ARG A 194 -10.10 -24.58 -13.96
C ARG A 194 -10.95 -23.34 -13.79
N ALA A 195 -11.74 -23.03 -14.82
CA ALA A 195 -12.71 -21.95 -14.80
C ALA A 195 -13.92 -22.28 -15.69
N SER A 196 -15.12 -21.83 -15.29
CA SER A 196 -16.39 -22.06 -15.98
C SER A 196 -17.23 -20.78 -15.99
N LEU A 197 -18.08 -20.65 -17.02
CA LEU A 197 -19.17 -19.67 -17.03
C LEU A 197 -20.44 -20.21 -16.33
N THR A 198 -20.49 -21.52 -16.08
CA THR A 198 -21.57 -22.16 -15.35
C THR A 198 -21.18 -22.27 -13.89
N GLN A 199 -22.06 -21.83 -13.00
CA GLN A 199 -21.85 -21.90 -11.57
C GLN A 199 -21.78 -23.36 -11.09
N PRO A 200 -20.68 -23.80 -10.45
CA PRO A 200 -20.62 -25.10 -9.81
C PRO A 200 -21.37 -25.09 -8.48
N ALA A 201 -21.62 -26.27 -7.91
CA ALA A 201 -22.08 -26.36 -6.54
C ALA A 201 -20.99 -25.88 -5.55
N ASP A 202 -21.38 -25.29 -4.42
CA ASP A 202 -20.46 -24.86 -3.38
C ASP A 202 -19.50 -26.00 -2.96
N GLY A 203 -18.23 -25.70 -2.91
CA GLY A 203 -17.18 -26.68 -2.60
C GLY A 203 -16.83 -27.63 -3.73
N SER A 204 -17.32 -27.40 -4.93
CA SER A 204 -17.03 -28.24 -6.12
C SER A 204 -16.12 -27.53 -7.09
N LEU A 205 -15.27 -28.30 -7.79
CA LEU A 205 -14.50 -27.78 -8.92
C LEU A 205 -15.41 -27.44 -10.10
N PRO A 206 -15.06 -26.43 -10.92
CA PRO A 206 -15.69 -26.21 -12.22
C PRO A 206 -15.64 -27.47 -13.09
N ASP A 207 -16.69 -27.68 -13.90
CA ASP A 207 -16.77 -28.84 -14.79
C ASP A 207 -15.72 -28.81 -15.92
N GLU A 208 -15.41 -27.62 -16.42
CA GLU A 208 -14.33 -27.39 -17.39
C GLU A 208 -12.98 -27.67 -16.77
N THR A 209 -12.04 -28.17 -17.61
CA THR A 209 -10.74 -28.65 -17.14
C THR A 209 -9.59 -27.67 -17.40
N ASP A 210 -9.89 -26.46 -17.87
CA ASP A 210 -8.92 -25.44 -18.24
C ASP A 210 -9.40 -24.02 -17.84
N MET A 211 -8.65 -23.00 -18.29
CA MET A 211 -8.94 -21.58 -18.03
C MET A 211 -9.61 -20.87 -19.23
N GLU A 212 -10.10 -21.61 -20.21
CA GLU A 212 -10.65 -21.06 -21.46
C GLU A 212 -11.76 -20.04 -21.22
N ALA A 213 -12.63 -20.27 -20.23
CA ALA A 213 -13.70 -19.35 -19.85
C ALA A 213 -13.20 -17.94 -19.50
N VAL A 214 -12.01 -17.83 -18.85
CA VAL A 214 -11.41 -16.54 -18.52
C VAL A 214 -10.91 -15.84 -19.79
N PHE A 215 -10.21 -16.55 -20.66
CA PHE A 215 -9.70 -15.98 -21.91
C PHE A 215 -10.86 -15.52 -22.82
N GLN A 216 -11.86 -16.37 -22.98
CA GLN A 216 -13.05 -16.05 -23.78
C GLN A 216 -13.72 -14.77 -23.27
N THR A 217 -13.99 -14.68 -21.98
CA THR A 217 -14.69 -13.51 -21.41
C THR A 217 -13.86 -12.23 -21.53
N ILE A 218 -12.54 -12.31 -21.31
CA ILE A 218 -11.63 -11.18 -21.54
C ILE A 218 -11.73 -10.67 -22.98
N LEU A 219 -11.69 -11.58 -23.97
CA LEU A 219 -11.72 -11.20 -25.38
C LEU A 219 -13.10 -10.68 -25.83
N GLU A 220 -14.20 -11.15 -25.22
CA GLU A 220 -15.57 -10.75 -25.55
C GLU A 220 -15.98 -9.43 -24.89
N ARG A 221 -15.51 -9.17 -23.65
CA ARG A 221 -16.02 -8.06 -22.83
C ARG A 221 -15.05 -6.89 -22.70
N ILE A 222 -13.74 -7.14 -22.81
CA ILE A 222 -12.75 -6.06 -22.76
C ILE A 222 -12.43 -5.62 -24.19
N PRO A 223 -12.59 -4.34 -24.54
CA PRO A 223 -12.35 -3.86 -25.88
C PRO A 223 -10.89 -3.99 -26.30
N ALA A 224 -10.66 -4.19 -27.58
CA ALA A 224 -9.33 -4.06 -28.16
C ALA A 224 -8.90 -2.59 -28.15
N PRO A 225 -7.62 -2.27 -27.93
CA PRO A 225 -7.13 -0.90 -28.01
C PRO A 225 -7.49 -0.25 -29.36
N THR A 226 -8.05 0.94 -29.29
CA THR A 226 -8.38 1.78 -30.44
C THR A 226 -7.30 2.85 -30.66
N TYR A 227 -7.15 3.30 -31.90
CA TYR A 227 -6.20 4.36 -32.26
C TYR A 227 -6.70 5.16 -33.45
N ASP A 228 -6.11 6.33 -33.67
CA ASP A 228 -6.39 7.16 -34.83
C ASP A 228 -5.38 6.86 -35.93
N GLU A 229 -5.89 6.43 -37.09
CA GLU A 229 -5.03 6.07 -38.24
C GLU A 229 -4.33 7.32 -38.79
N GLY A 230 -3.01 7.27 -38.87
CA GLY A 230 -2.19 8.38 -39.32
C GLY A 230 -1.92 9.48 -38.28
N ALA A 231 -2.40 9.30 -37.03
CA ALA A 231 -2.06 10.23 -35.95
C ALA A 231 -0.55 10.14 -35.58
N PRO A 232 0.05 11.26 -35.16
CA PRO A 232 1.45 11.29 -34.73
C PRO A 232 1.66 10.45 -33.47
N LEU A 233 2.92 10.15 -33.14
CA LEU A 233 3.28 9.42 -31.94
C LEU A 233 2.74 10.10 -30.69
N GLN A 234 2.01 9.33 -29.89
CA GLN A 234 1.60 9.67 -28.53
C GLN A 234 1.83 8.45 -27.63
N ALA A 235 2.77 8.55 -26.71
CA ALA A 235 3.04 7.49 -25.75
C ALA A 235 3.16 8.08 -24.36
N HIS A 236 2.44 7.49 -23.39
CA HIS A 236 2.29 8.02 -22.04
C HIS A 236 3.16 7.25 -21.06
N VAL A 237 4.01 7.95 -20.32
CA VAL A 237 4.87 7.36 -19.29
C VAL A 237 4.06 7.13 -18.03
N THR A 238 3.83 5.88 -17.71
CA THR A 238 2.97 5.46 -16.60
C THR A 238 3.74 4.95 -15.40
N ASN A 239 4.94 4.38 -15.62
CA ASN A 239 5.78 3.89 -14.55
C ASN A 239 7.27 4.04 -14.90
N LEU A 240 8.14 3.95 -13.89
CA LEU A 240 9.59 3.98 -14.06
C LEU A 240 10.21 2.76 -13.38
N ASP A 241 11.26 2.25 -14.01
CA ASP A 241 12.06 1.16 -13.49
C ASP A 241 13.55 1.46 -13.69
N ALA A 242 14.43 0.62 -13.18
CA ALA A 242 15.85 0.77 -13.32
C ALA A 242 16.51 -0.56 -13.70
N SER A 243 17.35 -0.51 -14.72
CA SER A 243 18.20 -1.63 -15.09
C SER A 243 19.66 -1.33 -14.72
N PRO A 244 20.40 -2.27 -14.13
CA PRO A 244 21.83 -2.09 -13.85
C PRO A 244 22.67 -1.77 -15.09
N PHE A 245 22.20 -2.17 -16.28
CA PHE A 245 22.92 -2.03 -17.55
C PHE A 245 22.40 -0.87 -18.41
N LEU A 246 21.07 -0.62 -18.38
CA LEU A 246 20.42 0.35 -19.26
C LEU A 246 20.08 1.66 -18.52
N GLY A 247 20.28 1.72 -17.22
CA GLY A 247 19.89 2.85 -16.41
C GLY A 247 18.38 2.93 -16.22
N ARG A 248 17.83 4.14 -16.30
CA ARG A 248 16.39 4.38 -16.14
C ARG A 248 15.60 3.83 -17.32
N LEU A 249 14.54 3.09 -17.00
CA LEU A 249 13.57 2.57 -17.95
C LEU A 249 12.22 3.26 -17.72
N ALA A 250 11.66 3.85 -18.77
CA ALA A 250 10.30 4.38 -18.74
C ALA A 250 9.33 3.33 -19.29
N LEU A 251 8.39 2.86 -18.45
CA LEU A 251 7.26 2.07 -18.91
C LEU A 251 6.21 3.03 -19.47
N LEU A 252 5.74 2.72 -20.67
CA LEU A 252 4.77 3.57 -21.35
C LEU A 252 3.78 2.73 -22.15
N ARG A 253 2.58 3.28 -22.30
CA ARG A 253 1.59 2.81 -23.26
C ARG A 253 1.62 3.70 -24.51
N VAL A 254 1.72 3.09 -25.67
CA VAL A 254 1.58 3.77 -26.95
C VAL A 254 0.10 3.96 -27.24
N HIS A 255 -0.38 5.20 -27.35
CA HIS A 255 -1.77 5.51 -27.70
C HIS A 255 -1.95 5.63 -29.20
N ASN A 256 -1.09 6.39 -29.87
CA ASN A 256 -1.11 6.61 -31.32
C ASN A 256 0.29 6.55 -31.90
N GLY A 257 0.38 6.32 -33.21
CA GLY A 257 1.64 6.27 -33.93
C GLY A 257 2.49 5.06 -33.59
N THR A 258 3.79 5.14 -33.84
CA THR A 258 4.74 4.06 -33.63
C THR A 258 6.02 4.57 -33.03
N ILE A 259 6.58 3.86 -32.08
CA ILE A 259 7.88 4.12 -31.48
C ILE A 259 8.86 3.00 -31.86
N ALA A 260 10.12 3.34 -32.18
CA ALA A 260 11.13 2.38 -32.59
C ALA A 260 12.46 2.61 -31.89
N LYS A 261 13.23 1.52 -31.75
CA LYS A 261 14.62 1.58 -31.28
C LYS A 261 15.45 2.46 -32.20
N GLY A 262 16.27 3.34 -31.62
CA GLY A 262 17.11 4.28 -32.36
C GLY A 262 16.39 5.54 -32.89
N GLN A 263 15.05 5.60 -32.79
CA GLN A 263 14.25 6.75 -33.23
C GLN A 263 14.52 7.97 -32.36
N GLN A 264 14.47 9.14 -32.96
CA GLN A 264 14.44 10.42 -32.27
C GLN A 264 12.99 10.86 -32.12
N VAL A 265 12.58 11.15 -30.89
CA VAL A 265 11.20 11.54 -30.54
C VAL A 265 11.21 12.79 -29.66
N GLY A 266 10.09 13.46 -29.53
CA GLY A 266 9.88 14.57 -28.61
C GLY A 266 9.58 14.06 -27.20
N TRP A 267 10.30 14.56 -26.22
CA TRP A 267 9.97 14.37 -24.82
C TRP A 267 9.22 15.60 -24.32
N ALA A 268 7.91 15.48 -24.18
CA ALA A 268 7.04 16.49 -23.63
C ALA A 268 7.07 16.43 -22.10
N LYS A 269 7.65 17.46 -21.48
CA LYS A 269 7.86 17.56 -20.04
C LYS A 269 6.66 18.18 -19.35
N ARG A 270 6.61 18.05 -18.02
CA ARG A 270 5.58 18.63 -17.15
C ARG A 270 5.47 20.16 -17.25
N ASP A 271 6.55 20.85 -17.57
CA ASP A 271 6.59 22.30 -17.75
C ASP A 271 6.06 22.76 -19.11
N GLY A 272 5.59 21.84 -19.95
CA GLY A 272 5.09 22.11 -21.30
C GLY A 272 6.18 22.22 -22.37
N THR A 273 7.45 22.08 -22.04
CA THR A 273 8.54 22.08 -23.02
C THR A 273 8.69 20.72 -23.67
N VAL A 274 9.08 20.71 -24.96
CA VAL A 274 9.39 19.50 -25.73
C VAL A 274 10.87 19.48 -26.08
N ALA A 275 11.56 18.41 -25.69
CA ALA A 275 12.98 18.24 -25.97
C ALA A 275 13.20 17.01 -26.87
N PRO A 276 14.07 17.09 -27.89
CA PRO A 276 14.40 15.93 -28.71
C PRO A 276 15.23 14.93 -27.91
N VAL A 277 14.82 13.65 -27.93
CA VAL A 277 15.51 12.54 -27.26
C VAL A 277 15.61 11.34 -28.20
N LYS A 278 16.62 10.49 -27.97
CA LYS A 278 16.81 9.27 -28.76
C LYS A 278 16.50 8.05 -27.91
N ILE A 279 15.67 7.15 -28.41
CA ILE A 279 15.37 5.86 -27.80
C ILE A 279 16.58 4.95 -28.00
N SER A 280 17.32 4.67 -26.93
CA SER A 280 18.50 3.80 -27.02
C SER A 280 18.12 2.32 -27.09
N GLU A 281 17.13 1.91 -26.29
CA GLU A 281 16.58 0.55 -26.26
C GLU A 281 15.05 0.60 -26.14
N LEU A 282 14.41 -0.37 -26.77
CA LEU A 282 12.97 -0.64 -26.68
C LEU A 282 12.77 -2.10 -26.27
N LEU A 283 11.99 -2.31 -25.23
CA LEU A 283 11.74 -3.64 -24.64
C LEU A 283 10.23 -3.89 -24.57
N LYS A 284 9.81 -5.11 -24.96
CA LYS A 284 8.45 -5.63 -24.73
C LYS A 284 8.48 -6.67 -23.60
N THR A 285 7.35 -6.87 -22.96
CA THR A 285 7.18 -7.93 -21.95
C THR A 285 6.71 -9.20 -22.65
N GLU A 286 7.43 -10.31 -22.42
CA GLU A 286 7.02 -11.67 -22.79
C GLU A 286 7.01 -12.52 -21.52
N ALA A 287 5.87 -13.07 -21.16
CA ALA A 287 5.63 -13.67 -19.86
C ALA A 287 6.07 -12.73 -18.72
N LEU A 288 7.10 -13.10 -17.98
CA LEU A 288 7.66 -12.31 -16.85
C LEU A 288 8.96 -11.56 -17.22
N THR A 289 9.45 -11.70 -18.46
CA THR A 289 10.74 -11.13 -18.87
C THR A 289 10.58 -10.01 -19.89
N ARG A 290 11.55 -9.10 -19.92
CA ARG A 290 11.63 -8.05 -20.94
C ARG A 290 12.58 -8.48 -22.05
N VAL A 291 12.08 -8.47 -23.27
CA VAL A 291 12.85 -8.82 -24.46
C VAL A 291 13.03 -7.59 -25.37
N PRO A 292 14.18 -7.44 -26.06
CA PRO A 292 14.39 -6.38 -27.02
C PRO A 292 13.37 -6.44 -28.16
N ALA A 293 12.90 -5.27 -28.59
CA ALA A 293 11.99 -5.10 -29.70
C ALA A 293 12.48 -3.99 -30.64
N GLU A 294 12.18 -4.11 -31.94
CA GLU A 294 12.57 -3.12 -32.93
C GLU A 294 11.57 -1.96 -32.98
N SER A 295 10.29 -2.24 -32.79
CA SER A 295 9.22 -1.23 -32.78
C SER A 295 8.02 -1.64 -31.95
N ALA A 296 7.21 -0.66 -31.57
CA ALA A 296 5.92 -0.83 -30.91
C ALA A 296 4.88 0.13 -31.47
N GLY A 297 3.66 -0.35 -31.61
CA GLY A 297 2.52 0.39 -32.14
C GLY A 297 1.43 0.65 -31.10
N PRO A 298 0.27 1.20 -31.53
CA PRO A 298 -0.82 1.58 -30.64
C PRO A 298 -1.30 0.42 -29.76
N GLY A 299 -1.63 0.73 -28.50
CA GLY A 299 -2.08 -0.21 -27.49
C GLY A 299 -0.95 -0.98 -26.78
N GLU A 300 0.26 -1.04 -27.33
CA GLU A 300 1.35 -1.81 -26.73
C GLU A 300 1.94 -1.11 -25.51
N ILE A 301 2.26 -1.91 -24.49
CA ILE A 301 2.96 -1.47 -23.27
C ILE A 301 4.42 -1.90 -23.42
N VAL A 302 5.31 -0.90 -23.37
CA VAL A 302 6.75 -1.10 -23.60
C VAL A 302 7.60 -0.35 -22.59
N ALA A 303 8.84 -0.78 -22.45
CA ALA A 303 9.85 -0.06 -21.67
C ALA A 303 10.88 0.54 -22.62
N VAL A 304 11.21 1.82 -22.43
CA VAL A 304 12.23 2.53 -23.22
C VAL A 304 13.37 3.01 -22.34
N ALA A 305 14.59 2.97 -22.89
CA ALA A 305 15.79 3.54 -22.28
C ALA A 305 16.35 4.71 -23.11
N GLY A 306 17.24 5.50 -22.51
CA GLY A 306 17.93 6.61 -23.17
C GLY A 306 17.49 7.99 -22.68
N ILE A 307 16.56 8.08 -21.74
CA ILE A 307 16.05 9.36 -21.21
C ILE A 307 16.22 9.37 -19.69
N GLU A 308 17.34 9.89 -19.21
CA GLU A 308 17.75 9.79 -17.80
C GLU A 308 16.78 10.50 -16.81
N ASN A 309 16.18 11.60 -17.23
CA ASN A 309 15.39 12.46 -16.35
C ASN A 309 13.88 12.42 -16.65
N ILE A 310 13.42 11.45 -17.43
CA ILE A 310 12.00 11.29 -17.72
C ILE A 310 11.22 10.98 -16.42
N MET A 311 10.03 11.56 -16.31
CA MET A 311 9.16 11.44 -15.16
C MET A 311 7.83 10.78 -15.53
N ILE A 312 7.19 10.18 -14.55
CA ILE A 312 5.86 9.62 -14.70
C ILE A 312 4.85 10.72 -15.04
N GLY A 313 3.93 10.44 -15.99
CA GLY A 313 2.93 11.37 -16.48
C GLY A 313 3.41 12.25 -17.64
N GLU A 314 4.68 12.18 -18.00
CA GLU A 314 5.20 12.84 -19.21
C GLU A 314 4.90 12.01 -20.46
N SER A 315 4.99 12.63 -21.64
CA SER A 315 4.68 11.96 -22.90
C SER A 315 5.90 11.92 -23.83
N LEU A 316 6.01 10.82 -24.58
CA LEU A 316 6.84 10.77 -25.77
C LEU A 316 5.94 11.02 -26.99
N VAL A 317 6.31 12.00 -27.81
CA VAL A 317 5.49 12.53 -28.88
C VAL A 317 6.28 12.63 -30.17
N ASP A 318 5.59 12.88 -31.27
CA ASP A 318 6.23 13.25 -32.53
C ASP A 318 6.97 14.60 -32.38
N LEU A 319 8.09 14.76 -33.10
CA LEU A 319 8.88 15.99 -33.04
C LEU A 319 8.30 17.13 -33.89
N GLU A 320 7.66 16.79 -35.03
CA GLU A 320 7.13 17.76 -35.97
C GLU A 320 5.72 18.22 -35.57
N ASP A 321 4.92 17.29 -35.01
CA ASP A 321 3.57 17.57 -34.51
C ASP A 321 3.41 17.03 -33.06
N PRO A 322 3.97 17.71 -32.06
CA PRO A 322 3.93 17.25 -30.69
C PRO A 322 2.53 17.42 -30.07
N GLN A 323 1.90 16.29 -29.73
CA GLN A 323 0.58 16.23 -29.10
C GLN A 323 0.69 15.50 -27.74
N PRO A 324 1.10 16.19 -26.65
CA PRO A 324 1.25 15.56 -25.34
C PRO A 324 -0.11 15.12 -24.78
N LEU A 325 -0.11 13.99 -24.07
CA LEU A 325 -1.26 13.52 -23.33
C LEU A 325 -1.41 14.29 -22.00
N PRO A 326 -2.62 14.34 -21.42
CA PRO A 326 -2.84 14.96 -20.12
C PRO A 326 -1.95 14.32 -19.06
N LEU A 327 -1.45 15.13 -18.12
CA LEU A 327 -0.66 14.60 -17.01
C LEU A 327 -1.51 13.64 -16.15
N ILE A 328 -0.91 12.55 -15.70
CA ILE A 328 -1.56 11.66 -14.73
C ILE A 328 -1.69 12.42 -13.41
N THR A 329 -2.91 12.63 -12.98
CA THR A 329 -3.21 13.21 -11.68
C THR A 329 -3.23 12.11 -10.64
N VAL A 330 -2.51 12.29 -9.55
CA VAL A 330 -2.58 11.40 -8.38
C VAL A 330 -3.17 12.17 -7.21
N ASP A 331 -3.88 11.45 -6.36
CA ASP A 331 -4.45 12.03 -5.14
C ASP A 331 -3.35 12.69 -4.30
N GLU A 332 -3.67 13.81 -3.69
CA GLU A 332 -2.71 14.54 -2.84
C GLU A 332 -2.36 13.75 -1.57
N PRO A 333 -1.12 13.93 -1.05
CA PRO A 333 -0.74 13.39 0.23
C PRO A 333 -1.66 13.87 1.36
N ALA A 334 -2.00 12.97 2.28
CA ALA A 334 -2.83 13.26 3.47
C ALA A 334 -2.03 13.21 4.79
N ILE A 335 -0.91 12.51 4.81
CA ILE A 335 -0.08 12.28 6.00
C ILE A 335 1.35 12.72 5.75
N ALA A 336 1.99 13.29 6.75
CA ALA A 336 3.39 13.66 6.77
C ALA A 336 4.13 12.94 7.89
N MET A 337 5.40 12.62 7.66
CA MET A 337 6.31 12.03 8.63
C MET A 337 7.69 12.67 8.50
N THR A 338 8.30 13.03 9.63
CA THR A 338 9.69 13.52 9.59
C THR A 338 10.65 12.35 9.57
N ILE A 339 11.52 12.30 8.56
CA ILE A 339 12.60 11.30 8.44
C ILE A 339 13.93 12.06 8.51
N GLY A 340 14.77 11.69 9.46
CA GLY A 340 16.10 12.30 9.65
C GLY A 340 17.18 11.25 9.91
N ILE A 341 18.42 11.71 10.04
CA ILE A 341 19.51 10.82 10.46
C ILE A 341 19.31 10.34 11.89
N ASN A 342 19.91 9.19 12.21
CA ASN A 342 19.93 8.71 13.59
C ASN A 342 20.90 9.56 14.43
N THR A 343 20.36 10.22 15.46
CA THR A 343 21.12 11.07 16.41
C THR A 343 21.19 10.46 17.81
N SER A 344 20.89 9.16 17.95
CA SER A 344 20.96 8.47 19.24
C SER A 344 22.40 8.25 19.70
N PRO A 345 22.64 8.00 20.99
CA PRO A 345 23.96 7.60 21.51
C PRO A 345 24.50 6.27 20.93
N LEU A 346 23.62 5.47 20.32
CA LEU A 346 23.97 4.19 19.68
C LEU A 346 24.15 4.28 18.16
N ALA A 347 24.01 5.47 17.57
CA ALA A 347 24.12 5.68 16.13
C ALA A 347 25.52 5.32 15.60
N GLY A 348 25.58 4.72 14.41
CA GLY A 348 26.82 4.37 13.72
C GLY A 348 27.56 3.16 14.27
N ARG A 349 26.99 2.41 15.19
CA ARG A 349 27.61 1.19 15.74
C ARG A 349 27.48 -0.01 14.82
N VAL A 350 26.52 -0.01 13.90
CA VAL A 350 26.35 -1.08 12.91
C VAL A 350 27.39 -0.89 11.80
N ARG A 351 28.21 -1.92 11.57
CA ARG A 351 29.25 -1.85 10.55
C ARG A 351 28.65 -1.68 9.15
N GLY A 352 29.08 -0.64 8.43
CA GLY A 352 28.62 -0.35 7.08
C GLY A 352 27.27 0.39 7.01
N ALA A 353 26.71 0.79 8.16
CA ALA A 353 25.47 1.55 8.18
C ALA A 353 25.60 2.92 7.49
N LYS A 354 24.54 3.33 6.83
CA LYS A 354 24.41 4.63 6.14
C LYS A 354 23.79 5.64 7.12
N VAL A 355 24.63 6.53 7.64
CA VAL A 355 24.27 7.42 8.77
C VAL A 355 24.34 8.91 8.41
N THR A 356 24.72 9.28 7.18
CA THR A 356 24.93 10.68 6.82
C THR A 356 23.69 11.31 6.19
N ALA A 357 23.47 12.60 6.45
CA ALA A 357 22.36 13.37 5.88
C ALA A 357 22.36 13.34 4.35
N ARG A 358 23.54 13.38 3.73
CA ARG A 358 23.67 13.29 2.27
C ARG A 358 23.13 11.97 1.72
N GLN A 359 23.49 10.84 2.32
CA GLN A 359 23.01 9.52 1.88
C GLN A 359 21.50 9.38 2.02
N VAL A 360 20.94 9.87 3.14
CA VAL A 360 19.47 9.86 3.37
C VAL A 360 18.77 10.72 2.32
N LYS A 361 19.26 11.95 2.06
CA LYS A 361 18.71 12.84 1.06
C LYS A 361 18.73 12.21 -0.34
N GLU A 362 19.87 11.71 -0.79
CA GLU A 362 20.03 11.06 -2.08
C GLU A 362 19.09 9.84 -2.23
N ARG A 363 18.83 9.11 -1.14
CA ARG A 363 17.88 7.98 -1.16
C ARG A 363 16.44 8.44 -1.28
N LEU A 364 16.05 9.48 -0.53
CA LEU A 364 14.70 10.07 -0.63
C LEU A 364 14.46 10.69 -2.01
N GLU A 365 15.44 11.41 -2.58
CA GLU A 365 15.35 11.96 -3.93
C GLU A 365 15.22 10.86 -4.99
N ARG A 366 15.88 9.72 -4.79
CA ARG A 366 15.74 8.56 -5.67
C ARG A 366 14.33 7.95 -5.60
N GLU A 367 13.72 7.91 -4.41
CA GLU A 367 12.36 7.43 -4.24
C GLU A 367 11.35 8.27 -5.05
N LEU A 368 11.50 9.60 -5.06
CA LEU A 368 10.64 10.51 -5.81
C LEU A 368 10.66 10.27 -7.34
N ILE A 369 11.66 9.58 -7.87
CA ILE A 369 11.73 9.26 -9.28
C ILE A 369 10.61 8.27 -9.66
N GLY A 370 10.45 7.22 -8.87
CA GLY A 370 9.47 6.16 -9.13
C GLY A 370 8.13 6.36 -8.43
N ASN A 371 8.08 7.20 -7.39
CA ASN A 371 6.89 7.36 -6.55
C ASN A 371 6.39 8.80 -6.58
N VAL A 372 5.43 9.08 -7.45
CA VAL A 372 4.82 10.42 -7.62
C VAL A 372 3.83 10.77 -6.51
N SER A 373 3.41 9.79 -5.71
CA SER A 373 2.51 10.00 -4.58
C SER A 373 3.21 10.55 -3.34
N LEU A 374 4.55 10.57 -3.34
CA LEU A 374 5.35 11.12 -2.27
C LEU A 374 5.80 12.56 -2.58
N LYS A 375 5.89 13.37 -1.52
CA LYS A 375 6.59 14.65 -1.54
C LYS A 375 7.64 14.68 -0.43
N VAL A 376 8.81 15.24 -0.73
CA VAL A 376 9.90 15.41 0.25
C VAL A 376 10.21 16.90 0.36
N LEU A 377 10.00 17.45 1.54
CA LEU A 377 10.19 18.87 1.83
C LEU A 377 11.32 19.05 2.85
N PRO A 378 12.10 20.15 2.76
CA PRO A 378 13.07 20.47 3.78
C PRO A 378 12.36 20.86 5.08
N THR A 379 13.00 20.56 6.21
CA THR A 379 12.56 21.03 7.54
C THR A 379 13.51 22.15 8.04
N GLU A 380 13.23 22.72 9.21
CA GLU A 380 14.13 23.67 9.89
C GLU A 380 15.50 23.02 10.21
N ARG A 381 15.53 21.71 10.32
CA ARG A 381 16.75 20.93 10.55
C ARG A 381 17.35 20.49 9.21
N PRO A 382 18.65 20.74 8.97
CA PRO A 382 19.31 20.37 7.71
C PRO A 382 19.55 18.85 7.56
N ASP A 383 19.34 18.08 8.62
CA ASP A 383 19.55 16.63 8.71
C ASP A 383 18.24 15.84 8.80
N ALA A 384 17.10 16.49 8.51
CA ALA A 384 15.78 15.89 8.52
C ALA A 384 14.89 16.46 7.41
N TRP A 385 14.00 15.64 6.89
CA TRP A 385 13.04 15.98 5.83
C TRP A 385 11.62 15.62 6.26
N GLU A 386 10.67 16.40 5.82
CA GLU A 386 9.27 16.05 5.89
C GLU A 386 8.91 15.23 4.65
N VAL A 387 8.53 13.98 4.86
CA VAL A 387 8.07 13.08 3.80
C VAL A 387 6.56 12.98 3.91
N GLN A 388 5.87 13.40 2.85
CA GLN A 388 4.43 13.39 2.76
C GLN A 388 3.98 12.24 1.85
N GLY A 389 2.97 11.50 2.27
CA GLY A 389 2.41 10.36 1.53
C GLY A 389 0.90 10.24 1.74
N ARG A 390 0.31 9.26 1.08
CA ARG A 390 -1.13 9.03 1.12
C ARG A 390 -1.58 8.47 2.46
N GLY A 391 -0.85 7.50 2.99
CA GLY A 391 -1.16 6.80 4.23
C GLY A 391 0.08 6.41 5.04
N GLU A 392 -0.14 5.97 6.27
CA GLU A 392 0.94 5.61 7.18
C GLU A 392 1.68 4.34 6.75
N LEU A 393 0.99 3.38 6.11
CA LEU A 393 1.60 2.13 5.66
C LEU A 393 2.62 2.38 4.53
N ALA A 394 2.31 3.25 3.57
CA ALA A 394 3.24 3.59 2.49
C ALA A 394 4.53 4.22 3.04
N LEU A 395 4.40 5.13 4.02
CA LEU A 395 5.56 5.75 4.68
C LEU A 395 6.35 4.75 5.54
N ALA A 396 5.67 3.84 6.25
CA ALA A 396 6.33 2.80 7.03
C ALA A 396 7.10 1.81 6.13
N ILE A 397 6.55 1.46 4.97
CA ILE A 397 7.22 0.62 3.97
C ILE A 397 8.48 1.30 3.43
N LEU A 398 8.43 2.59 3.12
CA LEU A 398 9.62 3.34 2.70
C LEU A 398 10.73 3.29 3.78
N VAL A 399 10.38 3.51 5.03
CA VAL A 399 11.33 3.43 6.16
C VAL A 399 11.89 2.01 6.29
N GLU A 400 11.05 0.98 6.15
CA GLU A 400 11.49 -0.42 6.23
C GLU A 400 12.43 -0.80 5.06
N GLN A 401 12.15 -0.33 3.84
CA GLN A 401 13.06 -0.50 2.70
C GLN A 401 14.42 0.16 2.97
N MET A 402 14.42 1.41 3.45
CA MET A 402 15.66 2.10 3.81
C MET A 402 16.41 1.35 4.93
N ARG A 403 15.70 0.81 5.93
CA ARG A 403 16.29 -0.02 6.99
C ARG A 403 17.02 -1.23 6.41
N ARG A 404 16.40 -1.96 5.48
CA ARG A 404 16.99 -3.14 4.80
C ARG A 404 18.17 -2.75 3.90
N GLU A 405 18.16 -1.56 3.34
CA GLU A 405 19.28 -0.99 2.58
C GLU A 405 20.45 -0.55 3.45
N GLY A 406 20.35 -0.68 4.78
CA GLY A 406 21.40 -0.38 5.75
C GLY A 406 21.41 1.06 6.28
N PHE A 407 20.31 1.80 6.16
CA PHE A 407 20.20 3.14 6.74
C PHE A 407 19.90 3.08 8.24
N GLU A 408 20.46 4.05 8.98
CA GLU A 408 20.03 4.38 10.33
C GLU A 408 19.28 5.71 10.31
N LEU A 409 18.03 5.68 10.79
CA LEU A 409 17.11 6.80 10.68
C LEU A 409 16.50 7.17 12.04
N THR A 410 16.05 8.39 12.15
CA THR A 410 15.09 8.84 13.16
C THR A 410 13.79 9.21 12.46
N VAL A 411 12.69 8.61 12.88
CA VAL A 411 11.38 8.78 12.27
C VAL A 411 10.43 9.39 13.29
N GLY A 412 9.82 10.52 12.93
CA GLY A 412 8.83 11.19 13.77
C GLY A 412 7.47 10.52 13.69
N LYS A 413 6.58 10.85 14.64
CA LYS A 413 5.18 10.39 14.58
C LYS A 413 4.49 10.89 13.29
N PRO A 414 3.71 10.04 12.61
CA PRO A 414 2.86 10.47 11.51
C PRO A 414 1.89 11.59 11.95
N GLN A 415 1.72 12.59 11.10
CA GLN A 415 0.82 13.72 11.30
C GLN A 415 -0.03 13.94 10.06
N VAL A 416 -1.28 14.32 10.23
CA VAL A 416 -2.12 14.68 9.09
C VAL A 416 -1.77 16.06 8.56
N LEU A 417 -1.83 16.21 7.26
CA LEU A 417 -1.74 17.50 6.60
C LEU A 417 -3.06 18.24 6.76
N THR A 418 -2.99 19.53 7.06
CA THR A 418 -4.16 20.39 7.22
C THR A 418 -4.16 21.49 6.18
N ARG A 419 -5.34 21.97 5.79
CA ARG A 419 -5.52 23.12 4.91
C ARG A 419 -6.16 24.27 5.67
N LYS A 420 -5.87 25.50 5.25
CA LYS A 420 -6.58 26.68 5.74
C LYS A 420 -7.40 27.26 4.60
N GLU A 421 -8.72 27.23 4.77
CA GLU A 421 -9.66 27.82 3.81
C GLU A 421 -10.61 28.74 4.55
N ASN A 422 -10.80 29.95 4.05
CA ASN A 422 -11.69 30.97 4.65
C ASN A 422 -11.44 31.24 6.15
N GLY A 423 -10.19 31.09 6.61
CA GLY A 423 -9.81 31.27 8.01
C GLY A 423 -10.08 30.07 8.93
N GLN A 424 -10.65 28.99 8.41
CA GLN A 424 -10.85 27.73 9.11
C GLN A 424 -9.74 26.74 8.79
N VAL A 425 -9.37 25.92 9.76
CA VAL A 425 -8.47 24.79 9.56
C VAL A 425 -9.32 23.60 9.17
N LEU A 426 -9.02 23.02 8.00
CA LEU A 426 -9.64 21.80 7.50
C LEU A 426 -8.67 20.62 7.70
N GLU A 427 -9.23 19.46 7.98
CA GLU A 427 -8.52 18.18 8.07
C GLU A 427 -9.08 17.16 7.09
N PRO A 428 -8.25 16.22 6.62
CA PRO A 428 -8.71 15.17 5.70
C PRO A 428 -9.63 14.20 6.43
N MET A 429 -10.73 13.85 5.77
CA MET A 429 -11.71 12.87 6.23
C MET A 429 -11.60 11.60 5.42
N GLU A 430 -11.79 10.48 6.08
CA GLU A 430 -11.80 9.17 5.45
C GLU A 430 -13.11 8.43 5.73
N ARG A 431 -13.64 7.80 4.70
CA ARG A 431 -14.73 6.83 4.80
C ARG A 431 -14.12 5.48 5.16
N MET A 432 -14.39 5.05 6.40
CA MET A 432 -13.90 3.79 6.94
C MET A 432 -15.00 2.74 6.85
N THR A 433 -14.74 1.67 6.10
CA THR A 433 -15.61 0.48 6.05
C THR A 433 -15.01 -0.60 6.95
N ILE A 434 -15.82 -1.16 7.83
CA ILE A 434 -15.42 -2.15 8.83
C ILE A 434 -16.37 -3.34 8.76
N ASP A 435 -15.81 -4.54 8.56
CA ASP A 435 -16.53 -5.80 8.64
C ASP A 435 -16.09 -6.57 9.89
N ILE A 436 -17.04 -6.89 10.76
CA ILE A 436 -16.79 -7.55 12.05
C ILE A 436 -17.88 -8.56 12.40
N PRO A 437 -17.57 -9.61 13.19
CA PRO A 437 -18.56 -10.38 13.90
C PRO A 437 -19.41 -9.49 14.80
N ASP A 438 -20.71 -9.80 14.92
CA ASP A 438 -21.69 -9.00 15.67
C ASP A 438 -21.33 -8.83 17.16
N GLU A 439 -20.62 -9.81 17.76
CA GLU A 439 -20.12 -9.73 19.14
C GLU A 439 -19.17 -8.56 19.41
N HIS A 440 -18.48 -8.04 18.37
CA HIS A 440 -17.52 -6.94 18.48
C HIS A 440 -18.12 -5.55 18.20
N LEU A 441 -19.40 -5.46 17.85
CA LEU A 441 -20.07 -4.21 17.49
C LEU A 441 -19.89 -3.10 18.54
N GLY A 442 -20.11 -3.43 19.82
CA GLY A 442 -20.00 -2.47 20.92
C GLY A 442 -18.58 -1.91 21.09
N ALA A 443 -17.58 -2.79 21.05
CA ALA A 443 -16.17 -2.42 21.22
C ALA A 443 -15.68 -1.52 20.06
N VAL A 444 -16.02 -1.88 18.82
CA VAL A 444 -15.62 -1.13 17.62
C VAL A 444 -16.34 0.22 17.55
N THR A 445 -17.63 0.28 17.85
CA THR A 445 -18.37 1.55 17.88
C THR A 445 -17.77 2.50 18.91
N GLN A 446 -17.41 2.01 20.11
CA GLN A 446 -16.76 2.81 21.13
C GLN A 446 -15.36 3.28 20.70
N LEU A 447 -14.59 2.40 20.04
CA LEU A 447 -13.28 2.72 19.50
C LEU A 447 -13.35 3.84 18.46
N MET A 448 -14.33 3.79 17.55
CA MET A 448 -14.53 4.80 16.51
C MET A 448 -15.04 6.13 17.09
N ALA A 449 -15.97 6.09 18.04
CA ALA A 449 -16.47 7.29 18.72
C ALA A 449 -15.35 8.06 19.45
N ALA A 450 -14.43 7.37 20.12
CA ALA A 450 -13.26 7.98 20.76
C ALA A 450 -12.33 8.68 19.75
N ARG A 451 -12.36 8.27 18.49
CA ARG A 451 -11.59 8.80 17.36
C ARG A 451 -12.35 9.81 16.50
N LYS A 452 -13.50 10.27 16.98
CA LYS A 452 -14.41 11.21 16.27
C LYS A 452 -15.02 10.65 14.99
N GLY A 453 -15.07 9.32 14.84
CA GLY A 453 -15.79 8.67 13.76
C GLY A 453 -17.31 8.84 13.92
N ARG A 454 -17.96 9.27 12.84
CA ARG A 454 -19.42 9.36 12.74
C ARG A 454 -19.91 8.13 11.97
N MET A 455 -20.75 7.32 12.59
CA MET A 455 -21.37 6.17 11.91
C MET A 455 -22.39 6.70 10.89
N GLU A 456 -22.27 6.27 9.64
CA GLU A 456 -23.17 6.63 8.57
C GLU A 456 -24.12 5.48 8.25
N THR A 457 -23.59 4.26 8.12
CA THR A 457 -24.41 3.07 7.84
C THR A 457 -24.02 1.91 8.74
N MET A 458 -24.98 1.01 8.96
CA MET A 458 -24.79 -0.27 9.58
C MET A 458 -25.66 -1.31 8.86
N THR A 459 -25.05 -2.31 8.25
CA THR A 459 -25.73 -3.37 7.51
C THR A 459 -25.44 -4.71 8.19
N ASN A 460 -26.50 -5.40 8.60
CA ASN A 460 -26.41 -6.76 9.11
C ASN A 460 -26.92 -7.74 8.06
N HIS A 461 -26.04 -8.58 7.56
CA HIS A 461 -26.36 -9.56 6.50
C HIS A 461 -27.02 -10.85 7.04
N GLY A 462 -27.24 -10.97 8.35
CA GLY A 462 -27.85 -12.17 8.97
C GLY A 462 -26.90 -13.38 9.07
N THR A 463 -25.64 -13.21 8.68
CA THR A 463 -24.59 -14.25 8.70
C THR A 463 -23.76 -14.26 9.99
N GLY A 464 -24.12 -13.42 10.98
CA GLY A 464 -23.31 -13.17 12.18
C GLY A 464 -22.20 -12.15 11.97
N TRP A 465 -22.17 -11.50 10.79
CA TRP A 465 -21.25 -10.41 10.44
C TRP A 465 -22.03 -9.11 10.21
N ILE A 466 -21.41 -8.00 10.59
CA ILE A 466 -21.97 -6.66 10.44
C ILE A 466 -20.97 -5.79 9.68
N ARG A 467 -21.45 -5.08 8.68
CA ARG A 467 -20.71 -4.02 8.00
C ARG A 467 -21.08 -2.67 8.59
N LEU A 468 -20.08 -1.90 8.95
CA LEU A 468 -20.17 -0.55 9.49
C LEU A 468 -19.45 0.42 8.57
N GLU A 469 -20.05 1.57 8.29
CA GLU A 469 -19.38 2.67 7.60
C GLU A 469 -19.31 3.88 8.53
N PHE A 470 -18.11 4.45 8.64
CA PHE A 470 -17.85 5.65 9.43
C PHE A 470 -17.18 6.71 8.57
N LEU A 471 -17.55 7.96 8.79
CA LEU A 471 -16.76 9.09 8.36
C LEU A 471 -15.88 9.55 9.53
N VAL A 472 -14.56 9.52 9.35
CA VAL A 472 -13.61 9.71 10.44
C VAL A 472 -12.44 10.63 10.02
N PRO A 473 -11.97 11.56 10.86
CA PRO A 473 -10.76 12.31 10.58
C PRO A 473 -9.55 11.36 10.37
N ALA A 474 -8.75 11.55 9.32
CA ALA A 474 -7.62 10.69 9.01
C ALA A 474 -6.64 10.52 10.18
N ARG A 475 -6.44 11.59 11.00
CA ARG A 475 -5.63 11.48 12.24
C ARG A 475 -6.22 10.56 13.30
N GLY A 476 -7.53 10.29 13.24
CA GLY A 476 -8.18 9.31 14.10
C GLY A 476 -7.82 7.88 13.74
N LEU A 477 -7.37 7.64 12.51
CA LEU A 477 -6.94 6.32 12.04
C LEU A 477 -5.49 5.99 12.40
N ILE A 478 -4.67 6.98 12.74
CA ILE A 478 -3.31 6.75 13.24
C ILE A 478 -3.38 5.87 14.50
N GLY A 479 -2.74 4.70 14.47
CA GLY A 479 -2.79 3.71 15.54
C GLY A 479 -4.17 3.05 15.76
N PHE A 480 -5.05 3.10 14.77
CA PHE A 480 -6.32 2.41 14.81
C PHE A 480 -6.15 0.89 14.63
N ARG A 481 -5.32 0.46 13.69
CA ARG A 481 -5.20 -0.92 13.24
C ARG A 481 -4.86 -1.89 14.39
N THR A 482 -3.84 -1.58 15.18
CA THR A 482 -3.40 -2.42 16.30
C THR A 482 -4.50 -2.57 17.35
N ARG A 483 -5.16 -1.47 17.72
CA ARG A 483 -6.28 -1.51 18.65
C ARG A 483 -7.48 -2.27 18.10
N PHE A 484 -7.83 -2.03 16.86
CA PHE A 484 -8.92 -2.70 16.18
C PHE A 484 -8.73 -4.23 16.13
N LEU A 485 -7.55 -4.70 15.73
CA LEU A 485 -7.23 -6.13 15.72
C LEU A 485 -7.25 -6.74 17.13
N THR A 486 -6.84 -6.00 18.15
CA THR A 486 -6.93 -6.45 19.55
C THR A 486 -8.38 -6.58 19.99
N GLU A 487 -9.22 -5.56 19.76
CA GLU A 487 -10.64 -5.55 20.15
C GLU A 487 -11.47 -6.60 19.39
N THR A 488 -11.10 -6.90 18.15
CA THR A 488 -11.76 -7.90 17.29
C THR A 488 -11.09 -9.28 17.33
N ARG A 489 -10.09 -9.47 18.19
CA ARG A 489 -9.30 -10.73 18.28
C ARG A 489 -8.70 -11.17 16.94
N GLY A 490 -8.38 -10.20 16.08
CA GLY A 490 -7.81 -10.44 14.76
C GLY A 490 -8.82 -10.82 13.65
N THR A 491 -10.12 -10.91 13.97
CA THR A 491 -11.15 -11.31 12.98
C THR A 491 -11.68 -10.14 12.15
N GLY A 492 -11.61 -8.90 12.69
CA GLY A 492 -12.17 -7.73 12.00
C GLY A 492 -11.36 -7.33 10.77
N ILE A 493 -12.05 -6.86 9.75
CA ILE A 493 -11.48 -6.33 8.50
C ILE A 493 -11.86 -4.85 8.42
N ALA A 494 -10.90 -3.98 8.09
CA ALA A 494 -11.15 -2.55 7.96
C ALA A 494 -10.34 -1.97 6.82
N ALA A 495 -10.96 -1.04 6.08
CA ALA A 495 -10.31 -0.26 5.04
C ALA A 495 -10.86 1.16 5.02
N SER A 496 -10.02 2.13 4.68
CA SER A 496 -10.43 3.52 4.57
C SER A 496 -10.14 4.08 3.19
N ILE A 497 -10.96 5.04 2.78
CA ILE A 497 -10.83 5.77 1.52
C ILE A 497 -11.00 7.26 1.84
N PHE A 498 -10.14 8.09 1.26
CA PHE A 498 -10.27 9.54 1.39
C PHE A 498 -11.60 10.02 0.81
N GLU A 499 -12.32 10.83 1.59
CA GLU A 499 -13.63 11.34 1.21
C GLU A 499 -13.62 12.85 0.91
N GLY A 500 -12.77 13.61 1.58
CA GLY A 500 -12.73 15.04 1.41
C GLY A 500 -12.09 15.78 2.59
N TRP A 501 -12.45 17.05 2.75
CA TRP A 501 -11.91 17.93 3.77
C TRP A 501 -13.06 18.51 4.60
N GLU A 502 -12.97 18.40 5.93
CA GLU A 502 -13.92 19.00 6.84
C GLU A 502 -13.22 19.88 7.89
N PRO A 503 -13.97 20.80 8.55
CA PRO A 503 -13.44 21.59 9.65
C PRO A 503 -12.87 20.70 10.76
N TRP A 504 -11.78 21.14 11.38
CA TRP A 504 -11.13 20.44 12.47
C TRP A 504 -12.09 20.00 13.58
N ALA A 505 -12.21 18.70 13.81
CA ALA A 505 -13.18 18.08 14.73
C ALA A 505 -12.80 18.16 16.22
N GLY A 506 -11.81 18.96 16.58
CA GLY A 506 -11.33 19.09 17.97
C GLY A 506 -10.30 18.02 18.35
N THR A 507 -9.97 17.91 19.62
CA THR A 507 -8.90 17.02 20.10
C THR A 507 -9.30 15.55 20.04
N ILE A 508 -8.41 14.69 19.55
CA ILE A 508 -8.51 13.22 19.63
C ILE A 508 -7.42 12.76 20.59
N ALA A 509 -7.77 11.97 21.61
CA ALA A 509 -6.80 11.36 22.51
C ALA A 509 -6.11 10.20 21.77
N ALA A 510 -4.85 10.40 21.37
CA ALA A 510 -4.10 9.40 20.63
C ALA A 510 -3.70 8.20 21.51
N ARG A 511 -3.24 8.45 22.74
CA ARG A 511 -2.78 7.44 23.68
C ARG A 511 -3.20 7.82 25.09
N THR A 512 -3.74 6.87 25.84
CA THR A 512 -4.17 7.07 27.24
C THR A 512 -3.09 6.66 28.25
N THR A 513 -2.08 5.93 27.80
CA THR A 513 -0.96 5.41 28.58
C THR A 513 0.30 6.25 28.37
N GLY A 514 1.17 6.33 29.38
CA GLY A 514 2.47 6.97 29.30
C GLY A 514 3.58 6.02 28.85
N SER A 515 4.81 6.50 28.85
CA SER A 515 6.02 5.75 28.55
C SER A 515 6.84 5.48 29.80
N LEU A 516 7.42 4.28 29.93
CA LEU A 516 8.55 4.00 30.81
C LEU A 516 9.83 4.43 30.08
N VAL A 517 10.56 5.39 30.61
CA VAL A 517 11.72 6.02 29.97
C VAL A 517 12.98 5.71 30.78
N ALA A 518 14.03 5.23 30.13
CA ALA A 518 15.31 4.97 30.80
C ALA A 518 15.93 6.29 31.32
N ASP A 519 16.33 6.31 32.59
CA ASP A 519 16.95 7.46 33.25
C ASP A 519 18.47 7.54 33.02
N ARG A 520 19.09 6.51 32.47
CA ARG A 520 20.53 6.39 32.23
C ARG A 520 20.90 5.36 31.17
N ALA A 521 22.15 5.38 30.72
CA ALA A 521 22.72 4.36 29.87
C ALA A 521 23.17 3.13 30.67
N GLY A 522 23.11 1.93 30.06
CA GLY A 522 23.59 0.68 30.61
C GLY A 522 22.90 -0.54 30.02
N ALA A 523 23.21 -1.72 30.54
CA ALA A 523 22.54 -2.96 30.17
C ALA A 523 21.29 -3.20 31.05
N VAL A 524 20.19 -3.61 30.43
CA VAL A 524 18.95 -3.95 31.14
C VAL A 524 19.16 -5.19 31.99
N THR A 525 18.75 -5.14 33.26
CA THR A 525 18.89 -6.26 34.18
C THR A 525 17.54 -6.93 34.46
N PRO A 526 17.47 -8.28 34.53
CA PRO A 526 16.25 -8.99 34.92
C PRO A 526 15.73 -8.53 36.29
N TYR A 527 16.62 -8.22 37.20
CA TYR A 527 16.28 -7.73 38.55
C TYR A 527 15.51 -6.40 38.50
N ALA A 528 15.95 -5.44 37.68
CA ALA A 528 15.25 -4.17 37.52
C ALA A 528 13.88 -4.36 36.87
N MET A 529 13.79 -5.20 35.84
CA MET A 529 12.54 -5.48 35.14
C MET A 529 11.49 -6.10 36.05
N ILE A 530 11.86 -7.12 36.84
CA ILE A 530 10.95 -7.77 37.80
C ILE A 530 10.38 -6.74 38.79
N ASN A 531 11.20 -5.83 39.31
CA ASN A 531 10.75 -4.80 40.26
C ASN A 531 9.88 -3.71 39.63
N LEU A 532 9.91 -3.58 38.31
CA LEU A 532 9.18 -2.55 37.58
C LEU A 532 7.99 -3.07 36.77
N GLN A 533 7.84 -4.40 36.62
CA GLN A 533 6.78 -5.00 35.80
C GLN A 533 5.35 -4.67 36.26
N GLU A 534 5.15 -4.32 37.53
CA GLU A 534 3.85 -3.81 38.03
C GLU A 534 3.51 -2.41 37.49
N ARG A 535 4.50 -1.68 36.97
CA ARG A 535 4.32 -0.33 36.43
C ARG A 535 3.87 -0.32 34.98
N GLY A 536 4.06 -1.42 34.25
CA GLY A 536 3.71 -1.52 32.84
C GLY A 536 4.39 -2.67 32.13
N SER A 537 4.27 -2.72 30.82
CA SER A 537 4.87 -3.74 29.94
C SER A 537 6.15 -3.23 29.27
N PHE A 538 7.17 -4.09 29.23
CA PHE A 538 8.47 -3.73 28.63
C PHE A 538 8.52 -4.03 27.13
N PHE A 539 9.33 -3.23 26.40
CA PHE A 539 9.68 -3.43 24.99
C PHE A 539 11.11 -3.94 24.79
N VAL A 540 11.94 -3.88 25.85
CA VAL A 540 13.35 -4.24 25.82
C VAL A 540 13.59 -5.59 26.47
N GLN A 541 14.54 -6.35 25.92
CA GLN A 541 14.94 -7.64 26.46
C GLN A 541 15.98 -7.48 27.59
N PRO A 542 16.08 -8.42 28.53
CA PRO A 542 17.22 -8.51 29.44
C PRO A 542 18.54 -8.47 28.65
N THR A 543 19.55 -7.80 29.20
CA THR A 543 20.88 -7.58 28.63
C THR A 543 20.96 -6.59 27.45
N SER A 544 19.82 -6.11 26.91
CA SER A 544 19.82 -5.06 25.90
C SER A 544 20.49 -3.79 26.40
N GLU A 545 21.27 -3.14 25.56
CA GLU A 545 21.86 -1.84 25.86
C GLU A 545 20.82 -0.74 25.68
N VAL A 546 20.69 0.13 26.69
CA VAL A 546 19.76 1.27 26.67
C VAL A 546 20.51 2.57 26.99
N TYR A 547 19.90 3.70 26.70
CA TYR A 547 20.44 5.03 27.00
C TYR A 547 19.36 5.95 27.59
N GLU A 548 19.79 7.04 28.25
CA GLU A 548 18.89 8.06 28.81
C GLU A 548 17.93 8.59 27.75
N GLY A 549 16.62 8.60 28.05
CA GLY A 549 15.59 9.06 27.13
C GLY A 549 15.04 7.99 26.19
N GLN A 550 15.59 6.76 26.19
CA GLN A 550 15.00 5.63 25.45
C GLN A 550 13.71 5.17 26.14
N VAL A 551 12.65 4.97 25.38
CA VAL A 551 11.41 4.35 25.86
C VAL A 551 11.64 2.86 25.96
N VAL A 552 11.53 2.32 27.15
CA VAL A 552 11.79 0.90 27.45
C VAL A 552 10.52 0.11 27.70
N GLY A 553 9.36 0.77 27.75
CA GLY A 553 8.08 0.12 27.95
C GLY A 553 6.91 1.11 27.97
N GLU A 554 5.72 0.56 28.02
CA GLU A 554 4.45 1.26 28.21
C GLU A 554 4.12 1.36 29.69
N ASN A 555 3.82 2.56 30.18
CA ASN A 555 3.37 2.77 31.55
C ASN A 555 1.87 2.47 31.66
N SER A 556 1.43 1.78 32.69
CA SER A 556 0.01 1.53 32.98
C SER A 556 -0.78 2.80 33.34
N ARG A 557 -0.09 3.92 33.63
CA ARG A 557 -0.67 5.23 33.90
C ARG A 557 -0.50 6.16 32.70
N GLY A 558 -1.29 7.23 32.63
CA GLY A 558 -1.28 8.20 31.53
C GLY A 558 -0.04 9.11 31.48
N GLU A 559 0.80 9.13 32.52
CA GLU A 559 2.00 9.96 32.57
C GLU A 559 3.27 9.15 32.30
N ASP A 560 4.27 9.79 31.69
CA ASP A 560 5.59 9.19 31.53
C ASP A 560 6.30 9.03 32.87
N MET A 561 7.10 7.98 32.97
CA MET A 561 7.89 7.67 34.16
C MET A 561 9.33 7.36 33.78
N ASP A 562 10.27 8.16 34.31
CA ASP A 562 11.69 7.82 34.23
C ASP A 562 12.02 6.67 35.18
N VAL A 563 12.65 5.61 34.67
CA VAL A 563 12.92 4.35 35.38
C VAL A 563 14.37 3.91 35.21
N ASN A 564 14.92 3.31 36.27
CA ASN A 564 16.23 2.69 36.24
C ASN A 564 16.11 1.19 35.92
N VAL A 565 16.25 0.84 34.63
CA VAL A 565 16.20 -0.54 34.15
C VAL A 565 17.56 -1.26 34.19
N THR A 566 18.63 -0.53 34.58
CA THR A 566 20.00 -1.05 34.64
C THR A 566 20.44 -1.43 36.06
N ARG A 567 19.51 -1.32 37.04
CA ARG A 567 19.82 -1.56 38.43
C ARG A 567 20.15 -3.03 38.69
N GLU A 568 21.34 -3.29 39.21
CA GLU A 568 21.77 -4.61 39.64
C GLU A 568 21.29 -4.95 41.05
N LYS A 569 21.10 -6.24 41.32
CA LYS A 569 20.85 -6.74 42.68
C LYS A 569 22.12 -6.53 43.51
N LYS A 570 22.05 -5.74 44.61
CA LYS A 570 23.16 -5.61 45.53
C LYS A 570 23.50 -6.97 46.11
N GLN A 571 24.75 -7.40 46.00
CA GLN A 571 25.26 -8.58 46.67
C GLN A 571 25.26 -8.30 48.18
N THR A 572 24.41 -8.99 48.92
CA THR A 572 24.46 -9.01 50.39
C THR A 572 24.99 -10.34 50.86
N ASN A 573 25.91 -10.34 51.82
CA ASN A 573 26.54 -11.54 52.38
C ASN A 573 25.58 -12.43 53.23
N MET A 574 24.32 -12.04 53.39
CA MET A 574 23.28 -12.81 54.03
C MET A 574 22.40 -13.50 53.00
N ARG A 575 22.61 -14.79 52.76
CA ARG A 575 21.63 -15.70 52.19
C ARG A 575 20.55 -15.95 53.24
N SER A 576 19.40 -15.33 53.17
CA SER A 576 18.22 -15.82 53.85
C SER A 576 17.76 -17.11 53.12
N ALA A 577 17.76 -18.22 53.80
CA ALA A 577 17.35 -19.51 53.25
C ALA A 577 15.84 -19.67 53.08
N SER A 578 15.07 -18.58 53.22
CA SER A 578 13.61 -18.57 53.03
C SER A 578 13.23 -17.82 51.78
N ALA A 579 12.76 -18.59 50.80
CA ALA A 579 11.94 -18.18 49.67
C ALA A 579 12.55 -17.13 48.73
N ASP A 580 13.40 -17.57 47.83
CA ASP A 580 13.33 -17.03 46.51
C ASP A 580 11.95 -17.46 45.93
N ALA A 581 10.94 -16.65 46.16
CA ALA A 581 9.74 -16.71 45.35
C ALA A 581 10.21 -16.51 43.93
N PHE A 582 10.04 -17.48 43.04
CA PHE A 582 10.33 -17.38 41.64
C PHE A 582 9.35 -16.36 41.06
N GLU A 583 9.67 -15.08 41.15
CA GLU A 583 8.97 -14.05 40.39
C GLU A 583 9.33 -14.23 38.92
N ASN A 584 8.37 -14.72 38.16
CA ASN A 584 8.53 -14.86 36.72
C ASN A 584 8.49 -13.48 36.06
N LEU A 585 9.51 -13.20 35.25
CA LEU A 585 9.49 -12.03 34.40
C LEU A 585 8.45 -12.24 33.29
N VAL A 586 7.52 -11.29 33.17
CA VAL A 586 6.58 -11.23 32.04
C VAL A 586 7.40 -10.99 30.77
N PRO A 587 7.24 -11.82 29.72
CA PRO A 587 7.98 -11.64 28.48
C PRO A 587 7.78 -10.24 27.88
N PRO A 588 8.86 -9.53 27.53
CA PRO A 588 8.75 -8.22 26.90
C PRO A 588 8.04 -8.30 25.54
N ARG A 589 7.20 -7.32 25.25
CA ARG A 589 6.56 -7.17 23.96
C ARG A 589 7.57 -6.56 22.98
N GLN A 590 7.85 -7.24 21.87
CA GLN A 590 8.66 -6.69 20.79
C GLN A 590 7.75 -5.96 19.81
N LEU A 591 7.98 -4.67 19.65
CA LEU A 591 7.21 -3.84 18.72
C LEU A 591 7.84 -3.90 17.32
N THR A 592 7.00 -4.08 16.32
CA THR A 592 7.37 -3.86 14.92
C THR A 592 7.61 -2.37 14.65
N LEU A 593 8.07 -2.02 13.45
CA LEU A 593 8.22 -0.62 13.05
C LEU A 593 6.88 0.11 13.08
N GLU A 594 5.84 -0.50 12.52
CA GLU A 594 4.48 0.06 12.46
C GLU A 594 3.93 0.26 13.87
N GLU A 595 3.99 -0.75 14.73
CA GLU A 595 3.56 -0.64 16.14
C GLU A 595 4.34 0.44 16.91
N SER A 596 5.63 0.62 16.60
CA SER A 596 6.47 1.65 17.22
C SER A 596 6.07 3.06 16.78
N LEU A 597 5.72 3.24 15.51
CA LEU A 597 5.22 4.51 14.97
C LEU A 597 3.83 4.86 15.54
N GLU A 598 2.96 3.87 15.66
CA GLU A 598 1.63 4.03 16.28
C GLU A 598 1.74 4.39 17.77
N PHE A 599 2.65 3.73 18.50
CA PHE A 599 2.85 3.94 19.93
C PHE A 599 3.44 5.32 20.23
N ALA A 600 4.35 5.83 19.39
CA ALA A 600 5.09 7.06 19.63
C ALA A 600 4.17 8.24 19.94
N ALA A 601 4.48 9.00 21.00
CA ALA A 601 3.81 10.27 21.34
C ALA A 601 4.41 11.43 20.52
N ALA A 602 3.80 12.61 20.61
CA ALA A 602 4.24 13.80 19.87
C ALA A 602 5.68 14.27 20.24
N ASP A 603 6.14 13.95 21.45
CA ASP A 603 7.48 14.25 21.97
C ASP A 603 8.44 13.06 21.85
N GLU A 604 8.03 12.01 21.12
CA GLU A 604 8.77 10.80 20.87
C GLU A 604 9.09 10.63 19.38
N CYS A 605 10.10 9.83 19.09
CA CYS A 605 10.45 9.41 17.75
C CYS A 605 10.96 7.97 17.76
N VAL A 606 10.92 7.35 16.59
CA VAL A 606 11.40 5.98 16.41
C VAL A 606 12.81 6.03 15.82
N GLU A 607 13.75 5.41 16.52
CA GLU A 607 15.09 5.12 16.03
C GLU A 607 15.05 3.81 15.26
N VAL A 608 15.43 3.85 13.99
CA VAL A 608 15.44 2.70 13.08
C VAL A 608 16.89 2.40 12.68
N THR A 609 17.34 1.19 12.93
CA THR A 609 18.64 0.69 12.50
C THR A 609 18.46 -0.62 11.72
N PRO A 610 19.44 -1.11 10.97
CA PRO A 610 19.33 -2.39 10.25
C PRO A 610 18.89 -3.57 11.13
N HIS A 611 19.22 -3.54 12.43
CA HIS A 611 18.95 -4.66 13.34
C HIS A 611 17.86 -4.38 14.38
N ASP A 612 17.68 -3.11 14.78
CA ASP A 612 16.80 -2.74 15.87
C ASP A 612 15.85 -1.59 15.52
N VAL A 613 14.68 -1.63 16.11
CA VAL A 613 13.72 -0.52 16.16
C VAL A 613 13.55 -0.14 17.62
N ARG A 614 13.76 1.12 17.98
CA ARG A 614 13.65 1.63 19.35
C ARG A 614 12.84 2.92 19.37
N ILE A 615 12.02 3.10 20.38
CA ILE A 615 11.33 4.38 20.61
C ILE A 615 12.18 5.20 21.60
N ARG A 616 12.27 6.49 21.38
CA ARG A 616 12.97 7.39 22.28
C ARG A 616 12.29 8.76 22.36
N LYS A 617 12.57 9.49 23.41
CA LYS A 617 12.21 10.90 23.50
C LYS A 617 13.04 11.73 22.50
N VAL A 618 12.42 12.74 21.91
CA VAL A 618 13.12 13.71 21.04
C VAL A 618 14.20 14.43 21.83
N VAL A 619 13.86 14.85 23.06
CA VAL A 619 14.81 15.43 24.02
C VAL A 619 15.22 14.34 25.01
N LEU A 620 16.47 13.89 24.94
CA LEU A 620 16.95 12.76 25.75
C LEU A 620 17.08 13.09 27.24
N PRO A 621 17.75 14.20 27.67
CA PRO A 621 17.96 14.48 29.08
C PRO A 621 16.66 14.72 29.86
N ALA A 622 16.44 13.97 30.93
CA ALA A 622 15.26 14.11 31.80
C ALA A 622 15.08 15.54 32.33
N THR A 623 16.19 16.17 32.74
CA THR A 623 16.17 17.55 33.27
C THR A 623 15.65 18.58 32.26
N GLU A 624 15.93 18.39 30.97
CA GLU A 624 15.45 19.28 29.91
C GLU A 624 13.97 19.01 29.61
N ARG A 625 13.56 17.75 29.57
CA ARG A 625 12.15 17.37 29.40
C ARG A 625 11.27 18.01 30.48
N PHE A 626 11.71 17.96 31.77
CA PHE A 626 10.98 18.60 32.87
C PHE A 626 10.87 20.12 32.69
N LYS A 627 11.93 20.80 32.24
CA LYS A 627 11.89 22.23 31.98
C LYS A 627 10.89 22.60 30.89
N ILE A 628 10.88 21.84 29.78
CA ILE A 628 9.95 22.04 28.66
C ILE A 628 8.50 21.81 29.11
N ALA A 629 8.23 20.73 29.84
CA ALA A 629 6.91 20.43 30.37
C ALA A 629 6.40 21.54 31.34
N ALA A 630 7.29 22.04 32.20
CA ALA A 630 6.95 23.12 33.10
C ALA A 630 6.66 24.43 32.35
N ALA A 631 7.40 24.74 31.28
CA ALA A 631 7.16 25.90 30.44
C ALA A 631 5.81 25.83 29.71
N ARG A 632 5.45 24.66 29.15
CA ARG A 632 4.14 24.42 28.51
C ARG A 632 2.99 24.61 29.48
N ARG A 633 3.02 24.01 30.67
CA ARG A 633 2.00 24.16 31.70
C ARG A 633 1.82 25.64 32.15
N ARG A 634 2.88 26.45 32.12
CA ARG A 634 2.79 27.90 32.42
C ARG A 634 2.12 28.65 31.28
N ALA A 635 2.43 28.34 30.03
CA ALA A 635 1.84 28.96 28.85
C ALA A 635 0.33 28.65 28.75
N GLU A 636 -0.06 27.39 28.99
CA GLU A 636 -1.47 26.96 29.02
C GLU A 636 -2.26 27.71 30.08
N LYS A 637 -1.73 27.84 31.31
CA LYS A 637 -2.38 28.63 32.38
C LYS A 637 -2.50 30.12 32.07
N GLN A 638 -1.61 30.68 31.23
CA GLN A 638 -1.69 32.07 30.80
C GLN A 638 -2.67 32.28 29.64
N ALA A 639 -2.93 31.24 28.83
CA ALA A 639 -3.91 31.29 27.77
C ALA A 639 -5.36 31.11 28.26
N ASP A 640 -5.55 30.42 29.40
CA ASP A 640 -6.86 30.22 30.06
C ASP A 640 -7.25 31.35 31.02
N SER A 641 -6.38 32.32 31.30
CA SER A 641 -6.61 33.47 32.13
C SER A 641 -6.82 34.77 31.30
#